data_05f741badf1629aaa46bc1d5b9c67716
#
_entry.id   05f741badf1629aaa46bc1d5b9c67716
#
_cell.length_a   1.000
_cell.length_b   1.000
_cell.length_c   1.000
_cell.angle_alpha   90.00
_cell.angle_beta   90.00
_cell.angle_gamma   90.00
#
_symmetry.space_group_name_H-M   'P 1'
#
loop_
_entity.id
_entity.type
_entity.pdbx_description
1 polymer ?
#
loop_
_entity_poly.entity_id
_entity_poly.type
_entity_poly.pdbx_seq_one_letter_code
_entity_poly.pdbx_strand_id
1 'polypeptide(L)'
;MFRIPEIHFGAGRKEIQLNPFKWFGGGGGTAVVSLNAIQSRQAINLIEVISEGEIEGFPSAAGLTKGTDAYSQAALKDIFLDKTPIIKPSADPNNIQTSDFNFQRIKFEPRFGTSNQTHIKAISEIENEVGVGVKVTNALPVTRTVTDSNIDAIRVTIRFDALVNINEEDGKNLGTTVDVFIEITENDGTVSRFDKNQGGKTSIQPGGLFNLIPTQVSEFTIRGKSRNAYSRAFVIPIKDNASFPIQVKVGRATADSTSERVTDTFSWTSLTTIIDERRAYPDIAHLYLRLDAEQFASVPQRMYRIRGVKIKIPHNATVDQTNGRLIYSGTFNGTLTTTKHWCSDPAWILFNLLTEPRFGLGNHITEAQLDKYAFYSASVYSSELVDDGQGGQEPRFSCNVVLQKRGDAFKTVMALSSVMRGMTFWSAGSLTLTQDRPTDPSYLFNLSNVTAEGFIYSGTSLKTRSTVVSVSYFDMENQELNFETVEDTTAKNKYGIIHKKITGFATTSRNQARRLGRFVLFEEQNSTETISFATGLAEGVIVRPGQVIEVSDPVRAGLRRGGRISAATTNTVTVDNTSDTDLDDTNSPTISVIMPDGTVSTKNVASISGAVITLASGENFQMKNSSGNLVNTAPNINSVWILQNT
;
A
#
# COMPACT_ATOMS: atom_id res chain seq x y z
N MET A 1 -23.91 -8.41 8.85
CA MET A 1 -22.80 -9.07 9.56
C MET A 1 -22.57 -10.43 8.91
N PHE A 2 -21.84 -10.46 7.80
CA PHE A 2 -21.53 -11.71 7.10
C PHE A 2 -20.25 -12.27 7.72
N ARG A 3 -20.35 -13.46 8.33
CA ARG A 3 -19.18 -14.26 8.70
C ARG A 3 -18.60 -14.85 7.43
N ILE A 4 -17.36 -14.52 7.12
CA ILE A 4 -16.56 -15.26 6.16
C ILE A 4 -16.23 -16.61 6.83
N PRO A 5 -16.51 -17.76 6.21
CA PRO A 5 -16.13 -19.06 6.79
C PRO A 5 -14.60 -19.14 6.84
N GLU A 6 -14.08 -19.42 8.04
CA GLU A 6 -12.69 -19.82 8.21
C GLU A 6 -12.45 -21.14 7.48
N ILE A 7 -11.66 -21.08 6.43
CA ILE A 7 -11.15 -22.28 5.78
C ILE A 7 -10.01 -22.82 6.65
N HIS A 8 -10.31 -23.81 7.47
CA HIS A 8 -9.30 -24.55 8.21
C HIS A 8 -8.50 -25.44 7.27
N PHE A 9 -7.29 -25.01 6.93
CA PHE A 9 -6.27 -25.96 6.43
C PHE A 9 -5.71 -26.74 7.61
N GLY A 10 -5.98 -28.03 7.65
CA GLY A 10 -5.42 -28.93 8.63
C GLY A 10 -3.90 -28.96 8.58
N ALA A 11 -3.27 -28.35 9.59
CA ALA A 11 -1.82 -28.38 9.76
C ALA A 11 -1.43 -29.69 10.45
N GLY A 12 -1.11 -30.70 9.68
CA GLY A 12 -0.33 -31.83 10.15
C GLY A 12 1.14 -31.43 10.24
N ARG A 13 1.60 -30.96 11.41
CA ARG A 13 3.03 -30.86 11.70
C ARG A 13 3.65 -32.26 11.79
N LYS A 14 4.52 -32.59 10.82
CA LYS A 14 5.62 -33.53 11.02
C LYS A 14 6.92 -32.73 10.86
N GLU A 15 7.63 -32.57 11.96
CA GLU A 15 9.03 -32.10 11.94
C GLU A 15 9.88 -33.14 11.18
N ILE A 16 10.44 -32.72 10.06
CA ILE A 16 11.48 -33.49 9.37
C ILE A 16 12.80 -32.88 9.82
N GLN A 17 13.54 -33.61 10.63
CA GLN A 17 14.94 -33.31 10.94
C GLN A 17 15.77 -33.43 9.66
N LEU A 18 16.36 -32.30 9.23
CA LEU A 18 17.37 -32.29 8.16
C LEU A 18 18.72 -32.71 8.74
N ASN A 19 19.20 -33.87 8.35
CA ASN A 19 20.58 -34.26 8.57
C ASN A 19 21.54 -33.42 7.71
N PRO A 20 22.68 -32.98 8.23
CA PRO A 20 23.64 -32.19 7.46
C PRO A 20 24.35 -33.08 6.44
N PHE A 21 24.28 -32.72 5.17
CA PHE A 21 25.00 -33.35 4.08
C PHE A 21 26.51 -33.12 4.24
N LYS A 22 27.28 -34.25 4.38
CA LYS A 22 28.74 -34.26 4.28
C LYS A 22 29.17 -34.11 2.83
N TRP A 23 30.01 -33.12 2.58
CA TRP A 23 30.73 -32.97 1.32
C TRP A 23 31.79 -34.06 1.22
N PHE A 24 31.71 -34.92 0.19
CA PHE A 24 32.84 -35.69 -0.32
C PHE A 24 33.16 -35.14 -1.71
N GLY A 25 34.35 -34.59 -1.87
CA GLY A 25 34.91 -34.22 -3.15
C GLY A 25 35.39 -35.44 -3.91
N GLY A 26 35.26 -35.42 -5.23
CA GLY A 26 35.91 -36.37 -6.13
C GLY A 26 35.27 -36.42 -7.51
N GLY A 27 35.97 -35.92 -8.53
CA GLY A 27 35.84 -36.36 -9.90
C GLY A 27 34.86 -35.59 -10.78
N GLY A 28 35.40 -34.77 -11.70
CA GLY A 28 34.65 -34.05 -12.72
C GLY A 28 33.84 -34.96 -13.63
N GLY A 29 32.55 -34.86 -13.50
CA GLY A 29 31.53 -35.22 -14.46
C GLY A 29 30.46 -34.19 -14.35
N THR A 30 30.26 -33.36 -15.36
CA THR A 30 29.07 -32.53 -15.50
C THR A 30 27.87 -33.44 -15.36
N ALA A 31 27.13 -33.28 -14.26
CA ALA A 31 25.84 -33.92 -14.10
C ALA A 31 24.94 -33.41 -15.24
N VAL A 32 24.79 -34.25 -16.28
CA VAL A 32 23.75 -34.04 -17.28
C VAL A 32 22.45 -34.26 -16.54
N VAL A 33 21.79 -33.14 -16.14
CA VAL A 33 20.43 -33.20 -15.66
C VAL A 33 19.60 -33.78 -16.79
N SER A 34 19.15 -35.02 -16.63
CA SER A 34 18.26 -35.67 -17.57
C SER A 34 16.92 -34.93 -17.56
N LEU A 35 16.71 -34.03 -18.50
CA LEU A 35 15.47 -33.27 -18.73
C LEU A 35 14.28 -34.15 -19.19
N ASN A 36 14.32 -35.46 -18.97
CA ASN A 36 13.42 -36.45 -19.56
C ASN A 36 12.54 -37.23 -18.57
N ALA A 37 12.37 -36.79 -17.34
CA ALA A 37 11.29 -37.32 -16.51
C ALA A 37 9.98 -36.67 -16.95
N ILE A 38 9.11 -37.43 -17.63
CA ILE A 38 7.72 -37.00 -17.86
C ILE A 38 7.04 -37.05 -16.50
N GLN A 39 6.90 -35.92 -15.88
CA GLN A 39 6.13 -35.76 -14.64
C GLN A 39 4.75 -35.21 -14.97
N SER A 40 3.73 -35.72 -14.27
CA SER A 40 2.40 -35.12 -14.35
C SER A 40 2.48 -33.63 -13.94
N ARG A 41 2.09 -32.75 -14.84
CA ARG A 41 2.14 -31.31 -14.56
C ARG A 41 1.00 -30.94 -13.63
N GLN A 42 1.37 -30.51 -12.45
CA GLN A 42 0.45 -29.94 -11.47
C GLN A 42 0.56 -28.41 -11.48
N ALA A 43 -0.55 -27.77 -11.27
CA ALA A 43 -0.59 -26.31 -11.14
C ALA A 43 -1.25 -25.95 -9.81
N ILE A 44 -0.73 -24.90 -9.18
CA ILE A 44 -1.28 -24.30 -7.99
C ILE A 44 -2.18 -23.14 -8.44
N ASN A 45 -3.47 -23.21 -8.14
CA ASN A 45 -4.42 -22.13 -8.40
C ASN A 45 -4.68 -21.38 -7.10
N LEU A 46 -4.49 -20.08 -7.11
CA LEU A 46 -4.60 -19.21 -5.94
C LEU A 46 -5.56 -18.06 -6.24
N ILE A 47 -6.48 -17.80 -5.31
CA ILE A 47 -7.24 -16.56 -5.26
C ILE A 47 -6.78 -15.82 -4.02
N GLU A 48 -6.35 -14.58 -4.19
CA GLU A 48 -5.88 -13.76 -3.08
C GLU A 48 -6.64 -12.44 -3.01
N VAL A 49 -7.19 -12.17 -1.85
CA VAL A 49 -7.81 -10.88 -1.54
C VAL A 49 -6.71 -9.88 -1.25
N ILE A 50 -6.72 -8.78 -1.97
CA ILE A 50 -5.72 -7.72 -1.84
C ILE A 50 -6.22 -6.61 -0.91
N SER A 51 -7.44 -6.15 -1.14
CA SER A 51 -7.98 -5.03 -0.38
C SER A 51 -9.50 -5.01 -0.46
N GLU A 52 -10.14 -4.51 0.54
CA GLU A 52 -11.50 -4.01 0.48
C GLU A 52 -11.48 -2.58 -0.09
N GLY A 53 -12.40 -2.28 -0.99
CA GLY A 53 -12.44 -1.04 -1.76
C GLY A 53 -11.64 -1.09 -3.07
N GLU A 54 -11.90 -0.10 -3.93
CA GLU A 54 -11.22 0.03 -5.22
C GLU A 54 -9.78 0.49 -5.04
N ILE A 55 -8.84 -0.26 -5.66
CA ILE A 55 -7.41 0.07 -5.66
C ILE A 55 -6.97 0.71 -6.99
N GLU A 56 -5.89 1.49 -6.94
CA GLU A 56 -5.26 2.00 -8.16
C GLU A 56 -4.62 0.88 -8.98
N GLY A 57 -3.97 -0.09 -8.34
CA GLY A 57 -3.38 -1.26 -8.98
C GLY A 57 -1.86 -1.29 -8.93
N PHE A 58 -1.22 -1.82 -9.98
CA PHE A 58 0.22 -2.09 -10.00
C PHE A 58 1.02 -0.90 -10.51
N PRO A 59 2.05 -0.42 -9.77
CA PRO A 59 2.85 0.75 -10.16
C PRO A 59 3.52 0.62 -11.53
N SER A 60 4.06 -0.56 -11.87
CA SER A 60 4.73 -0.79 -13.15
C SER A 60 3.78 -0.78 -14.35
N ALA A 61 2.47 -0.87 -14.11
CA ALA A 61 1.41 -0.79 -15.12
C ALA A 61 0.71 0.58 -15.13
N ALA A 62 1.27 1.58 -14.46
CA ALA A 62 0.69 2.92 -14.41
C ALA A 62 0.58 3.53 -15.83
N GLY A 63 -0.55 4.15 -16.12
CA GLY A 63 -0.82 4.74 -17.44
C GLY A 63 -1.31 3.74 -18.50
N LEU A 64 -1.26 2.44 -18.23
CA LEU A 64 -1.80 1.42 -19.12
C LEU A 64 -3.28 1.14 -18.80
N THR A 65 -4.05 0.74 -19.83
CA THR A 65 -5.47 0.43 -19.67
C THR A 65 -5.64 -0.89 -18.93
N LYS A 66 -6.31 -0.84 -17.77
CA LYS A 66 -6.66 -2.04 -16.98
C LYS A 66 -7.46 -3.03 -17.84
N GLY A 67 -7.16 -4.32 -17.67
CA GLY A 67 -7.82 -5.37 -18.45
C GLY A 67 -7.16 -5.65 -19.82
N THR A 68 -6.05 -5.00 -20.18
CA THR A 68 -5.27 -5.30 -21.39
C THR A 68 -4.07 -6.22 -21.09
N ASP A 69 -3.54 -6.87 -22.13
CA ASP A 69 -2.34 -7.70 -22.02
C ASP A 69 -1.13 -6.89 -21.57
N ALA A 70 -0.97 -5.67 -22.12
CA ALA A 70 0.11 -4.76 -21.75
C ALA A 70 0.08 -4.41 -20.26
N TYR A 71 -1.11 -4.11 -19.71
CA TYR A 71 -1.27 -3.87 -18.28
C TYR A 71 -0.83 -5.08 -17.44
N SER A 72 -1.31 -6.25 -17.80
CA SER A 72 -1.05 -7.47 -17.05
C SER A 72 0.41 -7.90 -17.10
N GLN A 73 1.06 -7.74 -18.25
CA GLN A 73 2.49 -7.98 -18.39
C GLN A 73 3.31 -7.02 -17.53
N ALA A 74 3.01 -5.73 -17.58
CA ALA A 74 3.68 -4.74 -16.74
C ALA A 74 3.47 -5.01 -15.25
N ALA A 75 2.25 -5.41 -14.85
CA ALA A 75 1.90 -5.73 -13.46
C ALA A 75 2.70 -6.91 -12.88
N LEU A 76 3.13 -7.86 -13.70
CA LEU A 76 3.95 -8.99 -13.25
C LEU A 76 5.34 -8.59 -12.73
N LYS A 77 5.82 -7.38 -13.02
CA LYS A 77 7.03 -6.81 -12.40
C LYS A 77 6.83 -6.49 -10.91
N ASP A 78 5.59 -6.29 -10.50
CA ASP A 78 5.20 -5.92 -9.14
C ASP A 78 4.73 -7.09 -8.29
N ILE A 79 4.80 -8.32 -8.84
CA ILE A 79 4.45 -9.58 -8.17
C ILE A 79 5.73 -10.37 -7.93
N PHE A 80 5.97 -10.71 -6.67
CA PHE A 80 7.18 -11.38 -6.23
C PHE A 80 6.84 -12.75 -5.65
N LEU A 81 7.61 -13.76 -6.05
CA LEU A 81 7.58 -15.11 -5.51
C LEU A 81 8.92 -15.35 -4.81
N ASP A 82 8.91 -15.61 -3.50
CA ASP A 82 10.11 -15.72 -2.67
C ASP A 82 11.11 -14.56 -2.90
N LYS A 83 10.59 -13.30 -2.86
CA LYS A 83 11.32 -12.04 -3.14
C LYS A 83 11.81 -11.86 -4.58
N THR A 84 11.56 -12.82 -5.48
CA THR A 84 11.95 -12.71 -6.89
C THR A 84 10.75 -12.22 -7.72
N PRO A 85 10.87 -11.14 -8.49
CA PRO A 85 9.76 -10.66 -9.33
C PRO A 85 9.48 -11.65 -10.45
N ILE A 86 8.22 -11.78 -10.87
CA ILE A 86 7.85 -12.71 -11.96
C ILE A 86 8.52 -12.30 -13.28
N ILE A 87 8.56 -11.00 -13.57
CA ILE A 87 9.30 -10.43 -14.72
C ILE A 87 10.42 -9.54 -14.19
N LYS A 88 11.58 -9.61 -14.82
CA LYS A 88 12.73 -8.76 -14.50
C LYS A 88 12.35 -7.27 -14.55
N PRO A 89 12.75 -6.44 -13.58
CA PRO A 89 12.46 -5.01 -13.58
C PRO A 89 12.97 -4.27 -14.82
N SER A 90 14.07 -4.76 -15.40
CA SER A 90 14.71 -4.18 -16.61
C SER A 90 13.97 -4.49 -17.92
N ALA A 91 12.99 -5.39 -17.92
CA ALA A 91 12.24 -5.75 -19.13
C ALA A 91 11.49 -4.53 -19.70
N ASP A 92 11.52 -4.38 -21.03
CA ASP A 92 10.72 -3.35 -21.72
C ASP A 92 9.22 -3.71 -21.65
N PRO A 93 8.36 -2.89 -21.03
CA PRO A 93 6.93 -3.18 -20.89
C PRO A 93 6.21 -3.30 -22.25
N ASN A 94 6.76 -2.69 -23.31
CA ASN A 94 6.19 -2.73 -24.64
C ASN A 94 6.68 -3.91 -25.49
N ASN A 95 7.74 -4.62 -25.04
CA ASN A 95 8.37 -5.71 -25.80
C ASN A 95 8.95 -6.77 -24.86
N ILE A 96 8.10 -7.39 -24.03
CA ILE A 96 8.51 -8.43 -23.08
C ILE A 96 8.86 -9.70 -23.82
N GLN A 97 10.08 -10.19 -23.59
CA GLN A 97 10.62 -11.43 -24.18
C GLN A 97 10.52 -12.60 -23.18
N THR A 98 10.58 -13.83 -23.70
CA THR A 98 10.57 -15.04 -22.85
C THR A 98 11.74 -15.04 -21.84
N SER A 99 12.89 -14.46 -22.22
CA SER A 99 14.07 -14.32 -21.36
C SER A 99 13.89 -13.36 -20.18
N ASP A 100 12.85 -12.55 -20.21
CA ASP A 100 12.56 -11.57 -19.16
C ASP A 100 11.80 -12.20 -17.98
N PHE A 101 11.21 -13.37 -18.18
CA PHE A 101 10.51 -14.08 -17.14
C PHE A 101 11.48 -14.88 -16.26
N ASN A 102 11.40 -14.66 -14.94
CA ASN A 102 12.10 -15.49 -13.96
C ASN A 102 11.33 -16.81 -13.69
N PHE A 103 10.02 -16.80 -13.88
CA PHE A 103 9.15 -17.97 -13.75
C PHE A 103 8.30 -18.15 -15.01
N GLN A 104 8.09 -19.40 -15.41
CA GLN A 104 7.35 -19.73 -16.62
C GLN A 104 5.93 -20.20 -16.32
N ARG A 105 5.04 -20.12 -17.31
CA ARG A 105 3.67 -20.66 -17.26
C ARG A 105 2.81 -20.13 -16.12
N ILE A 106 2.96 -18.82 -15.81
CA ILE A 106 2.12 -18.13 -14.85
C ILE A 106 0.89 -17.60 -15.56
N LYS A 107 -0.30 -17.79 -14.95
CA LYS A 107 -1.51 -17.07 -15.32
C LYS A 107 -1.85 -16.08 -14.22
N PHE A 108 -2.26 -14.90 -14.62
CA PHE A 108 -2.57 -13.81 -13.71
C PHE A 108 -3.81 -13.06 -14.19
N GLU A 109 -4.80 -12.90 -13.31
CA GLU A 109 -6.04 -12.18 -13.62
C GLU A 109 -6.46 -11.32 -12.41
N PRO A 110 -6.30 -9.98 -12.46
CA PRO A 110 -6.65 -9.10 -11.37
C PRO A 110 -8.09 -8.59 -11.46
N ARG A 111 -8.65 -8.26 -10.29
CA ARG A 111 -9.84 -7.45 -10.09
C ARG A 111 -9.51 -6.33 -9.13
N PHE A 112 -9.91 -5.12 -9.48
CA PHE A 112 -9.44 -3.91 -8.81
C PHE A 112 -10.39 -3.41 -7.72
N GLY A 113 -11.45 -4.12 -7.40
CA GLY A 113 -12.42 -3.73 -6.38
C GLY A 113 -13.43 -2.68 -6.88
N THR A 114 -13.75 -2.70 -8.16
CA THR A 114 -14.84 -1.87 -8.68
C THR A 114 -16.21 -2.52 -8.40
N SER A 115 -17.26 -1.72 -8.25
CA SER A 115 -18.60 -2.21 -7.94
C SER A 115 -19.21 -3.04 -9.07
N ASN A 116 -18.77 -2.83 -10.32
CA ASN A 116 -19.25 -3.50 -11.52
C ASN A 116 -18.25 -4.49 -12.13
N GLN A 117 -17.27 -4.95 -11.35
CA GLN A 117 -16.26 -5.89 -11.85
C GLN A 117 -16.86 -7.25 -12.19
N THR A 118 -16.27 -7.91 -13.17
CA THR A 118 -16.66 -9.25 -13.59
C THR A 118 -16.02 -10.33 -12.72
N HIS A 119 -16.56 -11.55 -12.76
CA HIS A 119 -15.92 -12.70 -12.11
C HIS A 119 -14.59 -13.09 -12.78
N ILE A 120 -13.77 -13.87 -12.09
CA ILE A 120 -12.55 -14.48 -12.65
C ILE A 120 -12.95 -15.75 -13.39
N LYS A 121 -12.63 -15.82 -14.68
CA LYS A 121 -13.03 -16.95 -15.55
C LYS A 121 -12.20 -18.22 -15.36
N ALA A 122 -11.08 -18.17 -14.65
CA ALA A 122 -10.15 -19.30 -14.52
C ALA A 122 -10.45 -20.22 -13.32
N ILE A 123 -11.54 -19.98 -12.61
CA ILE A 123 -11.90 -20.73 -11.38
C ILE A 123 -13.14 -21.55 -11.67
N SER A 124 -12.96 -22.88 -11.61
CA SER A 124 -14.08 -23.80 -11.73
C SER A 124 -14.87 -23.90 -10.43
N GLU A 125 -16.18 -23.75 -10.50
CA GLU A 125 -17.09 -24.00 -9.38
C GLU A 125 -17.53 -25.47 -9.35
N ILE A 126 -17.83 -26.02 -10.54
CA ILE A 126 -18.31 -27.39 -10.68
C ILE A 126 -17.49 -28.09 -11.75
N GLU A 127 -16.96 -29.24 -11.41
CA GLU A 127 -16.29 -30.15 -12.33
C GLU A 127 -17.03 -31.49 -12.33
N ASN A 128 -17.58 -31.88 -13.48
CA ASN A 128 -18.18 -33.20 -13.64
C ASN A 128 -17.32 -34.06 -14.56
N GLU A 129 -16.66 -35.06 -13.99
CA GLU A 129 -15.76 -35.97 -14.69
C GLU A 129 -16.47 -37.23 -15.11
N VAL A 130 -16.41 -37.53 -16.41
CA VAL A 130 -16.94 -38.76 -17.00
C VAL A 130 -15.78 -39.59 -17.53
N GLY A 131 -15.66 -40.84 -17.08
CA GLY A 131 -14.67 -41.79 -17.57
C GLY A 131 -14.92 -42.14 -19.05
N VAL A 132 -13.85 -42.15 -19.87
CA VAL A 132 -13.87 -42.56 -21.27
C VAL A 132 -13.15 -43.89 -21.46
N GLY A 133 -11.91 -44.00 -20.97
CA GLY A 133 -11.15 -45.26 -20.90
C GLY A 133 -10.84 -45.92 -22.26
N VAL A 134 -10.79 -45.16 -23.36
CA VAL A 134 -10.64 -45.73 -24.72
C VAL A 134 -9.28 -45.39 -25.31
N LYS A 135 -8.61 -46.40 -25.89
CA LYS A 135 -7.35 -46.23 -26.63
C LYS A 135 -7.59 -45.42 -27.89
N VAL A 136 -6.72 -44.43 -28.14
CA VAL A 136 -6.77 -43.55 -29.31
C VAL A 136 -5.63 -43.92 -30.26
N THR A 137 -5.96 -44.16 -31.52
CA THR A 137 -4.98 -44.43 -32.56
C THR A 137 -5.10 -43.41 -33.69
N ASN A 138 -4.10 -43.40 -34.60
CA ASN A 138 -4.14 -42.49 -35.74
C ASN A 138 -5.34 -42.79 -36.65
N ALA A 139 -5.70 -44.05 -36.84
CA ALA A 139 -6.81 -44.48 -37.67
C ALA A 139 -8.18 -44.34 -36.99
N LEU A 140 -8.25 -44.39 -35.65
CA LEU A 140 -9.49 -44.40 -34.88
C LEU A 140 -9.51 -43.33 -33.80
N PRO A 141 -9.83 -42.06 -34.14
CA PRO A 141 -10.12 -41.01 -33.17
C PRO A 141 -11.40 -41.38 -32.38
N VAL A 142 -11.46 -40.88 -31.14
CA VAL A 142 -12.61 -41.14 -30.24
C VAL A 142 -13.42 -39.89 -30.06
N THR A 143 -14.76 -40.01 -30.19
CA THR A 143 -15.71 -38.88 -30.05
C THR A 143 -16.62 -39.10 -28.84
N ARG A 144 -16.94 -38.02 -28.11
CA ARG A 144 -17.95 -37.98 -27.06
C ARG A 144 -18.80 -36.73 -27.23
N THR A 145 -20.10 -36.86 -26.91
CA THR A 145 -21.06 -35.77 -27.01
C THR A 145 -21.26 -35.12 -25.62
N VAL A 146 -21.30 -33.82 -25.60
CA VAL A 146 -21.63 -33.03 -24.41
C VAL A 146 -22.92 -32.26 -24.72
N THR A 147 -23.92 -32.47 -23.88
CA THR A 147 -25.29 -31.90 -24.07
C THR A 147 -25.54 -30.70 -23.16
N ASP A 148 -24.80 -30.57 -22.06
CA ASP A 148 -24.97 -29.48 -21.11
C ASP A 148 -24.44 -28.16 -21.71
N SER A 149 -25.36 -27.23 -21.95
CA SER A 149 -25.04 -25.90 -22.52
C SER A 149 -24.54 -24.88 -21.51
N ASN A 150 -24.53 -25.20 -20.20
CA ASN A 150 -24.08 -24.27 -19.15
C ASN A 150 -22.57 -24.36 -18.84
N ILE A 151 -21.84 -25.19 -19.57
CA ILE A 151 -20.41 -25.36 -19.36
C ILE A 151 -19.61 -24.20 -19.96
N ASP A 152 -18.59 -23.78 -19.24
CA ASP A 152 -17.64 -22.76 -19.67
C ASP A 152 -16.38 -23.37 -20.30
N ALA A 153 -16.00 -24.61 -19.91
CA ALA A 153 -14.85 -25.32 -20.47
C ALA A 153 -15.03 -26.84 -20.40
N ILE A 154 -14.20 -27.55 -21.16
CA ILE A 154 -14.01 -29.00 -21.03
C ILE A 154 -12.55 -29.31 -20.69
N ARG A 155 -12.33 -30.38 -19.94
CA ARG A 155 -11.01 -30.96 -19.72
C ARG A 155 -10.94 -32.35 -20.35
N VAL A 156 -10.00 -32.52 -21.29
CA VAL A 156 -9.68 -33.80 -21.90
C VAL A 156 -8.43 -34.34 -21.21
N THR A 157 -8.54 -35.49 -20.54
CA THR A 157 -7.41 -36.14 -19.90
C THR A 157 -7.00 -37.38 -20.69
N ILE A 158 -5.75 -37.40 -21.14
CA ILE A 158 -5.15 -38.56 -21.82
C ILE A 158 -4.07 -39.16 -20.95
N ARG A 159 -3.84 -40.48 -21.12
CA ARG A 159 -2.82 -41.22 -20.39
C ARG A 159 -1.99 -42.06 -21.33
N PHE A 160 -0.69 -41.95 -21.24
CA PHE A 160 0.30 -42.85 -21.79
C PHE A 160 0.71 -43.85 -20.71
N ASP A 161 0.77 -45.13 -21.02
CA ASP A 161 1.30 -46.13 -20.09
C ASP A 161 2.83 -46.08 -20.05
N ALA A 162 3.48 -45.75 -21.17
CA ALA A 162 4.87 -45.38 -21.29
C ALA A 162 5.05 -44.46 -22.51
N LEU A 163 6.14 -43.71 -22.55
CA LEU A 163 6.51 -42.89 -23.71
C LEU A 163 8.01 -43.02 -23.93
N VAL A 164 8.41 -44.06 -24.67
CA VAL A 164 9.80 -44.44 -24.81
C VAL A 164 10.04 -45.14 -26.15
N ASN A 165 11.24 -44.96 -26.70
CA ASN A 165 11.81 -45.74 -27.77
C ASN A 165 13.07 -46.42 -27.24
N ILE A 166 13.23 -47.71 -27.46
CA ILE A 166 14.40 -48.51 -27.00
C ILE A 166 15.39 -48.63 -28.15
N ASN A 167 16.60 -48.13 -27.93
CA ASN A 167 17.68 -48.27 -28.93
C ASN A 167 18.05 -49.72 -29.12
N GLU A 168 18.22 -50.13 -30.37
CA GLU A 168 18.53 -51.51 -30.77
C GLU A 168 19.92 -51.93 -30.35
N GLU A 169 20.89 -51.00 -30.45
CA GLU A 169 22.30 -51.33 -30.27
C GLU A 169 22.72 -51.49 -28.81
N ASP A 170 22.18 -50.63 -27.93
CA ASP A 170 22.65 -50.55 -26.55
C ASP A 170 21.52 -50.67 -25.50
N GLY A 171 20.28 -50.90 -25.93
CA GLY A 171 19.12 -51.05 -25.05
C GLY A 171 18.73 -49.79 -24.28
N LYS A 172 19.35 -48.66 -24.57
CA LYS A 172 19.05 -47.39 -23.89
C LYS A 172 17.68 -46.87 -24.25
N ASN A 173 17.05 -46.23 -23.28
CA ASN A 173 15.82 -45.54 -23.53
C ASN A 173 16.09 -44.27 -24.34
N LEU A 174 15.46 -44.12 -25.46
CA LEU A 174 15.39 -42.90 -26.27
C LEU A 174 14.03 -42.24 -26.09
N GLY A 175 13.98 -40.93 -26.37
CA GLY A 175 12.72 -40.20 -26.36
C GLY A 175 11.87 -40.48 -27.59
N THR A 176 10.56 -40.39 -27.42
CA THR A 176 9.60 -40.39 -28.54
C THR A 176 8.67 -39.20 -28.45
N THR A 177 7.96 -38.91 -29.54
CA THR A 177 7.10 -37.73 -29.66
C THR A 177 5.76 -38.16 -30.25
N VAL A 178 4.68 -37.72 -29.64
CA VAL A 178 3.30 -37.93 -30.10
C VAL A 178 2.60 -36.58 -30.24
N ASP A 179 2.08 -36.32 -31.43
CA ASP A 179 1.19 -35.18 -31.67
C ASP A 179 -0.26 -35.63 -31.51
N VAL A 180 -0.98 -34.94 -30.68
CA VAL A 180 -2.41 -35.15 -30.44
C VAL A 180 -3.22 -33.98 -31.01
N PHE A 181 -4.48 -34.22 -31.31
CA PHE A 181 -5.41 -33.15 -31.60
C PHE A 181 -6.72 -33.34 -30.85
N ILE A 182 -7.40 -32.22 -30.58
CA ILE A 182 -8.75 -32.18 -30.02
C ILE A 182 -9.58 -31.32 -30.97
N GLU A 183 -10.73 -31.83 -31.36
CA GLU A 183 -11.62 -31.16 -32.27
C GLU A 183 -13.01 -31.05 -31.62
N ILE A 184 -13.55 -29.86 -31.59
CA ILE A 184 -14.91 -29.58 -31.09
C ILE A 184 -15.77 -29.23 -32.29
N THR A 185 -16.82 -30.00 -32.50
CA THR A 185 -17.84 -29.76 -33.53
C THR A 185 -19.11 -29.31 -32.82
N GLU A 186 -19.58 -28.14 -33.13
CA GLU A 186 -20.82 -27.57 -32.62
C GLU A 186 -22.03 -28.13 -33.41
N ASN A 187 -23.24 -28.01 -32.86
CA ASN A 187 -24.45 -28.52 -33.50
C ASN A 187 -24.76 -27.83 -34.85
N ASP A 188 -24.31 -26.61 -35.05
CA ASP A 188 -24.43 -25.86 -36.31
C ASP A 188 -23.39 -26.29 -37.37
N GLY A 189 -22.52 -27.24 -37.06
CA GLY A 189 -21.47 -27.71 -37.95
C GLY A 189 -20.18 -26.90 -37.83
N THR A 190 -20.09 -25.90 -36.96
CA THR A 190 -18.86 -25.16 -36.72
C THR A 190 -17.79 -26.06 -36.07
N VAL A 191 -16.59 -26.12 -36.66
CA VAL A 191 -15.51 -26.97 -36.18
C VAL A 191 -14.36 -26.12 -35.63
N SER A 192 -13.97 -26.38 -34.40
CA SER A 192 -12.77 -25.79 -33.77
C SER A 192 -11.76 -26.91 -33.49
N ARG A 193 -10.57 -26.85 -34.14
CA ARG A 193 -9.53 -27.86 -34.00
C ARG A 193 -8.32 -27.29 -33.27
N PHE A 194 -7.81 -28.06 -32.34
CA PHE A 194 -6.67 -27.73 -31.47
C PHE A 194 -5.58 -28.77 -31.71
N ASP A 195 -4.46 -28.36 -32.29
CA ASP A 195 -3.32 -29.25 -32.63
C ASP A 195 -1.98 -28.48 -32.60
N LYS A 196 -0.88 -29.18 -32.98
CA LYS A 196 0.46 -28.61 -33.00
C LYS A 196 0.65 -27.38 -33.90
N ASN A 197 -0.21 -27.20 -34.92
CA ASN A 197 -0.07 -26.14 -35.91
C ASN A 197 -0.65 -24.82 -35.40
N GLN A 198 -1.38 -24.85 -34.31
CA GLN A 198 -1.81 -23.63 -33.60
C GLN A 198 -0.65 -23.07 -32.75
N GLY A 199 0.55 -23.02 -33.33
CA GLY A 199 1.81 -22.68 -32.70
C GLY A 199 1.78 -21.42 -31.89
N GLY A 200 2.24 -21.49 -30.65
CA GLY A 200 2.59 -20.34 -29.80
C GLY A 200 1.44 -19.49 -29.31
N LYS A 201 0.24 -19.62 -29.84
CA LYS A 201 -0.98 -18.97 -29.40
C LYS A 201 -1.92 -19.98 -28.74
N THR A 202 -1.48 -20.62 -27.69
CA THR A 202 -2.37 -21.31 -26.78
C THR A 202 -3.01 -20.33 -25.81
N SER A 203 -3.54 -19.25 -26.33
CA SER A 203 -4.61 -18.57 -25.64
C SER A 203 -5.90 -19.30 -25.94
N ILE A 204 -6.02 -20.53 -25.48
CA ILE A 204 -7.30 -21.16 -25.33
C ILE A 204 -7.91 -20.55 -24.08
N GLN A 205 -8.36 -19.33 -24.22
CA GLN A 205 -9.16 -18.64 -23.21
C GLN A 205 -10.23 -17.84 -23.92
N PRO A 206 -11.51 -18.10 -23.71
CA PRO A 206 -12.56 -17.21 -24.16
C PRO A 206 -12.46 -15.90 -23.36
N GLY A 207 -12.15 -14.83 -24.05
CA GLY A 207 -12.32 -13.47 -23.56
C GLY A 207 -11.31 -12.98 -22.54
N GLY A 208 -10.07 -13.43 -22.54
CA GLY A 208 -9.09 -12.87 -21.61
C GLY A 208 -7.68 -13.33 -21.94
N LEU A 209 -6.92 -12.51 -22.24
CA LEU A 209 -5.76 -11.90 -21.68
C LEU A 209 -4.65 -12.80 -21.12
N PHE A 210 -4.48 -14.07 -21.21
CA PHE A 210 -3.47 -14.65 -20.35
C PHE A 210 -2.78 -15.96 -20.80
N ASN A 211 -2.12 -15.88 -21.95
CA ASN A 211 -0.92 -16.68 -22.14
C ASN A 211 0.27 -15.73 -22.39
N LEU A 212 0.81 -15.20 -21.31
CA LEU A 212 1.90 -14.22 -21.35
C LEU A 212 3.27 -14.83 -21.69
N ILE A 213 3.34 -16.12 -21.97
CA ILE A 213 4.61 -16.78 -22.32
C ILE A 213 4.47 -17.46 -23.67
N PRO A 214 5.27 -17.07 -24.67
CA PRO A 214 5.43 -17.84 -25.88
C PRO A 214 6.06 -19.19 -25.51
N THR A 215 5.30 -20.27 -25.41
CA THR A 215 5.85 -21.62 -25.36
C THR A 215 6.30 -21.98 -26.77
N GLN A 216 7.59 -22.16 -26.99
CA GLN A 216 8.15 -22.59 -28.26
C GLN A 216 7.73 -24.01 -28.66
N VAL A 217 7.06 -24.73 -27.79
CA VAL A 217 6.56 -26.11 -28.04
C VAL A 217 5.06 -26.11 -27.85
N SER A 218 4.34 -26.54 -28.89
CA SER A 218 2.90 -26.73 -28.83
C SER A 218 2.51 -27.67 -27.67
N GLU A 219 1.50 -27.33 -26.89
CA GLU A 219 0.97 -28.18 -25.82
C GLU A 219 0.46 -29.54 -26.36
N PHE A 220 0.14 -29.59 -27.64
CA PHE A 220 -0.36 -30.78 -28.33
C PHE A 220 0.76 -31.71 -28.86
N THR A 221 2.01 -31.29 -28.74
CA THR A 221 3.18 -32.14 -29.00
C THR A 221 3.73 -32.68 -27.69
N ILE A 222 3.57 -33.96 -27.43
CA ILE A 222 4.00 -34.61 -26.20
C ILE A 222 5.31 -35.35 -26.47
N ARG A 223 6.36 -34.92 -25.80
CA ARG A 223 7.70 -35.53 -25.90
C ARG A 223 8.08 -36.18 -24.60
N GLY A 224 8.66 -37.34 -24.63
CA GLY A 224 9.08 -37.99 -23.42
C GLY A 224 10.04 -39.17 -23.62
N LYS A 225 10.61 -39.61 -22.48
CA LYS A 225 11.54 -40.69 -22.36
C LYS A 225 11.27 -41.41 -21.02
N SER A 226 10.06 -41.93 -20.84
CA SER A 226 9.65 -42.55 -19.57
C SER A 226 9.02 -43.93 -19.80
N ARG A 227 9.38 -44.88 -18.95
CA ARG A 227 8.70 -46.17 -18.85
C ARG A 227 7.53 -46.15 -17.87
N ASN A 228 7.37 -45.06 -17.13
CA ASN A 228 6.25 -44.89 -16.21
C ASN A 228 5.06 -44.24 -16.90
N ALA A 229 3.87 -44.54 -16.39
CA ALA A 229 2.65 -43.94 -16.88
C ALA A 229 2.67 -42.43 -16.74
N TYR A 230 2.12 -41.74 -17.74
CA TYR A 230 2.06 -40.30 -17.81
C TYR A 230 0.65 -39.84 -18.22
N SER A 231 0.04 -38.95 -17.44
CA SER A 231 -1.24 -38.37 -17.77
C SER A 231 -1.09 -36.87 -18.11
N ARG A 232 -1.83 -36.45 -19.13
CA ARG A 232 -1.91 -35.02 -19.51
C ARG A 232 -3.34 -34.59 -19.68
N ALA A 233 -3.64 -33.43 -19.13
CA ALA A 233 -4.95 -32.78 -19.25
C ALA A 233 -4.86 -31.55 -20.16
N PHE A 234 -5.86 -31.37 -21.01
CA PHE A 234 -6.06 -30.21 -21.86
C PHE A 234 -7.38 -29.56 -21.45
N VAL A 235 -7.32 -28.32 -20.98
CA VAL A 235 -8.53 -27.54 -20.69
C VAL A 235 -8.84 -26.67 -21.88
N ILE A 236 -9.99 -26.88 -22.48
CA ILE A 236 -10.45 -26.18 -23.68
C ILE A 236 -11.71 -25.40 -23.31
N PRO A 237 -11.68 -24.07 -23.39
CA PRO A 237 -12.86 -23.27 -23.13
C PRO A 237 -13.87 -23.39 -24.26
N ILE A 238 -15.13 -23.30 -23.92
CA ILE A 238 -16.26 -23.25 -24.85
C ILE A 238 -16.63 -21.79 -25.09
N LYS A 239 -17.00 -21.45 -26.31
CA LYS A 239 -17.44 -20.10 -26.66
C LYS A 239 -18.77 -19.79 -25.98
N ASP A 240 -18.95 -18.54 -25.54
CA ASP A 240 -20.18 -18.09 -24.85
C ASP A 240 -21.48 -18.33 -25.69
N ASN A 241 -21.34 -18.44 -27.00
CA ASN A 241 -22.46 -18.65 -27.96
C ASN A 241 -22.35 -19.98 -28.71
N ALA A 242 -21.67 -20.97 -28.15
CA ALA A 242 -21.54 -22.28 -28.79
C ALA A 242 -22.90 -22.98 -28.96
N SER A 243 -23.12 -23.60 -30.14
CA SER A 243 -24.34 -24.35 -30.44
C SER A 243 -24.23 -25.78 -29.89
N PHE A 244 -25.07 -26.12 -28.91
CA PHE A 244 -25.11 -27.46 -28.29
C PHE A 244 -26.16 -28.35 -28.96
N PRO A 245 -25.99 -29.70 -28.90
CA PRO A 245 -24.87 -30.44 -28.29
C PRO A 245 -23.55 -30.29 -29.07
N ILE A 246 -22.45 -30.31 -28.34
CA ILE A 246 -21.12 -30.31 -28.96
C ILE A 246 -20.53 -31.72 -28.99
N GLN A 247 -19.76 -32.03 -30.03
CA GLN A 247 -18.99 -33.26 -30.14
C GLN A 247 -17.51 -32.97 -29.89
N VAL A 248 -16.94 -33.66 -28.93
CA VAL A 248 -15.51 -33.57 -28.58
C VAL A 248 -14.83 -34.79 -29.15
N LYS A 249 -13.91 -34.59 -30.09
CA LYS A 249 -13.13 -35.66 -30.76
C LYS A 249 -11.68 -35.53 -30.39
N VAL A 250 -11.10 -36.62 -29.88
CA VAL A 250 -9.69 -36.73 -29.53
C VAL A 250 -9.03 -37.67 -30.50
N GLY A 251 -7.91 -37.24 -31.08
CA GLY A 251 -7.20 -38.05 -32.06
C GLY A 251 -5.69 -37.92 -31.95
N ARG A 252 -5.01 -38.88 -32.58
CA ARG A 252 -3.55 -38.93 -32.74
C ARG A 252 -3.19 -38.47 -34.15
N ALA A 253 -2.35 -37.42 -34.25
CA ALA A 253 -1.86 -36.90 -35.54
C ALA A 253 -0.58 -37.65 -36.01
N THR A 254 0.26 -38.11 -35.09
CA THR A 254 1.43 -38.95 -35.38
C THR A 254 0.96 -40.33 -35.78
N ALA A 255 1.55 -40.93 -36.82
CA ALA A 255 1.29 -42.34 -37.19
C ALA A 255 1.55 -43.30 -36.03
N ASP A 256 0.77 -44.38 -35.94
CA ASP A 256 1.00 -45.40 -34.93
C ASP A 256 2.32 -46.13 -35.23
N SER A 257 3.13 -46.41 -34.21
CA SER A 257 4.37 -47.15 -34.37
C SER A 257 4.08 -48.61 -34.68
N THR A 258 4.79 -49.15 -35.65
CA THR A 258 4.81 -50.58 -35.98
C THR A 258 5.93 -51.34 -35.29
N SER A 259 6.83 -50.64 -34.60
CA SER A 259 7.97 -51.20 -33.89
C SER A 259 7.61 -51.57 -32.45
N GLU A 260 7.88 -52.78 -32.03
CA GLU A 260 7.72 -53.28 -30.66
C GLU A 260 8.63 -52.54 -29.65
N ARG A 261 9.65 -51.81 -30.14
CA ARG A 261 10.58 -51.04 -29.32
C ARG A 261 10.06 -49.68 -28.94
N VAL A 262 8.98 -49.21 -29.60
CA VAL A 262 8.37 -47.93 -29.34
C VAL A 262 7.06 -48.11 -28.56
N THR A 263 7.03 -47.63 -27.35
CA THR A 263 5.79 -47.55 -26.55
C THR A 263 5.38 -46.11 -26.46
N ASP A 264 4.35 -45.73 -27.21
CA ASP A 264 3.87 -44.36 -27.35
C ASP A 264 2.35 -44.29 -27.54
N THR A 265 1.65 -45.35 -27.18
CA THR A 265 0.19 -45.43 -27.24
C THR A 265 -0.42 -44.68 -26.08
N PHE A 266 -1.56 -44.05 -26.31
CA PHE A 266 -2.32 -43.39 -25.26
C PHE A 266 -3.81 -43.72 -25.30
N SER A 267 -4.44 -43.53 -24.16
CA SER A 267 -5.88 -43.66 -24.00
C SER A 267 -6.49 -42.30 -23.57
N TRP A 268 -7.66 -41.98 -24.05
CA TRP A 268 -8.48 -40.92 -23.50
C TRP A 268 -9.13 -41.45 -22.23
N THR A 269 -8.70 -40.98 -21.06
CA THR A 269 -9.13 -41.52 -19.76
C THR A 269 -10.41 -40.91 -19.27
N SER A 270 -10.56 -39.58 -19.39
CA SER A 270 -11.74 -38.88 -18.92
C SER A 270 -12.03 -37.59 -19.72
N LEU A 271 -13.31 -37.21 -19.72
CA LEU A 271 -13.82 -35.93 -20.16
C LEU A 271 -14.49 -35.28 -18.97
N THR A 272 -14.00 -34.10 -18.57
CA THR A 272 -14.59 -33.31 -17.50
C THR A 272 -15.27 -32.08 -18.08
N THR A 273 -16.51 -31.84 -17.74
CA THR A 273 -17.19 -30.57 -18.00
C THR A 273 -16.95 -29.63 -16.83
N ILE A 274 -16.70 -28.36 -17.14
CA ILE A 274 -16.31 -27.33 -16.16
C ILE A 274 -17.29 -26.17 -16.26
N ILE A 275 -17.82 -25.78 -15.11
CA ILE A 275 -18.62 -24.57 -14.95
C ILE A 275 -17.81 -23.64 -14.05
N ASP A 276 -17.51 -22.42 -14.52
CA ASP A 276 -16.73 -21.45 -13.80
C ASP A 276 -17.54 -20.79 -12.68
N GLU A 277 -16.86 -20.44 -11.58
CA GLU A 277 -17.44 -19.64 -10.52
C GLU A 277 -17.76 -18.24 -11.04
N ARG A 278 -19.01 -17.82 -10.95
CA ARG A 278 -19.48 -16.52 -11.45
C ARG A 278 -19.59 -15.44 -10.38
N ARG A 279 -18.90 -15.60 -9.25
CA ARG A 279 -18.89 -14.62 -8.16
C ARG A 279 -17.90 -13.50 -8.48
N ALA A 280 -18.43 -12.29 -8.65
CA ALA A 280 -17.64 -11.13 -9.03
C ALA A 280 -16.98 -10.41 -7.85
N TYR A 281 -17.43 -10.66 -6.61
CA TYR A 281 -16.95 -10.00 -5.39
C TYR A 281 -16.83 -8.47 -5.53
N PRO A 282 -17.94 -7.74 -5.80
CA PRO A 282 -17.90 -6.31 -5.99
C PRO A 282 -17.28 -5.60 -4.78
N ASP A 283 -16.57 -4.50 -5.04
CA ASP A 283 -15.84 -3.68 -4.07
C ASP A 283 -14.71 -4.42 -3.31
N ILE A 284 -14.29 -5.60 -3.78
CA ILE A 284 -13.15 -6.33 -3.23
C ILE A 284 -12.09 -6.49 -4.32
N ALA A 285 -10.93 -5.87 -4.12
CA ALA A 285 -9.77 -6.09 -4.98
C ALA A 285 -9.17 -7.47 -4.68
N HIS A 286 -9.07 -8.30 -5.71
CA HIS A 286 -8.52 -9.65 -5.60
C HIS A 286 -7.83 -10.05 -6.89
N LEU A 287 -7.05 -11.09 -6.84
CA LEU A 287 -6.37 -11.62 -8.02
C LEU A 287 -6.39 -13.14 -8.04
N TYR A 288 -6.34 -13.67 -9.23
CA TYR A 288 -6.07 -15.07 -9.50
C TYR A 288 -4.64 -15.22 -9.99
N LEU A 289 -3.94 -16.18 -9.41
CA LEU A 289 -2.58 -16.55 -9.79
C LEU A 289 -2.51 -18.07 -9.95
N ARG A 290 -2.08 -18.53 -11.13
CA ARG A 290 -1.77 -19.94 -11.38
C ARG A 290 -0.28 -20.09 -11.54
N LEU A 291 0.31 -20.98 -10.75
CA LEU A 291 1.73 -21.30 -10.74
C LEU A 291 1.95 -22.74 -11.21
N ASP A 292 2.98 -22.98 -12.01
CA ASP A 292 3.41 -24.33 -12.38
C ASP A 292 4.18 -24.96 -11.22
N ALA A 293 3.64 -26.05 -10.66
CA ALA A 293 4.23 -26.72 -9.50
C ALA A 293 5.63 -27.33 -9.77
N GLU A 294 6.02 -27.53 -11.02
CA GLU A 294 7.36 -28.01 -11.37
C GLU A 294 8.48 -27.04 -10.96
N GLN A 295 8.16 -25.76 -10.83
CA GLN A 295 9.14 -24.71 -10.54
C GLN A 295 9.32 -24.44 -9.05
N PHE A 296 8.49 -25.03 -8.19
CA PHE A 296 8.47 -24.74 -6.76
C PHE A 296 8.46 -26.03 -5.95
N ALA A 297 9.35 -26.13 -4.96
CA ALA A 297 9.37 -27.25 -4.00
C ALA A 297 8.18 -27.18 -3.02
N SER A 298 7.64 -25.98 -2.78
CA SER A 298 6.47 -25.69 -1.94
C SER A 298 5.75 -24.48 -2.51
N VAL A 299 4.57 -24.16 -1.98
CA VAL A 299 3.87 -22.92 -2.35
C VAL A 299 4.75 -21.71 -1.98
N PRO A 300 5.22 -20.89 -2.94
CA PRO A 300 6.14 -19.78 -2.66
C PRO A 300 5.45 -18.70 -1.83
N GLN A 301 6.24 -17.93 -1.08
CA GLN A 301 5.75 -16.69 -0.47
C GLN A 301 5.46 -15.68 -1.58
N ARG A 302 4.31 -15.02 -1.50
CA ARG A 302 3.88 -14.02 -2.47
C ARG A 302 3.89 -12.64 -1.85
N MET A 303 4.42 -11.68 -2.58
CA MET A 303 4.36 -10.27 -2.23
C MET A 303 3.91 -9.47 -3.44
N TYR A 304 3.15 -8.42 -3.18
CA TYR A 304 2.54 -7.56 -4.19
C TYR A 304 2.90 -6.12 -3.90
N ARG A 305 3.51 -5.45 -4.85
CA ARG A 305 3.70 -4.00 -4.80
C ARG A 305 2.52 -3.35 -5.49
N ILE A 306 1.69 -2.64 -4.74
CA ILE A 306 0.45 -2.05 -5.26
C ILE A 306 0.29 -0.61 -4.79
N ARG A 307 -0.34 0.20 -5.63
CA ARG A 307 -0.97 1.45 -5.24
C ARG A 307 -2.34 1.10 -4.69
N GLY A 308 -2.53 1.39 -3.40
CA GLY A 308 -3.67 0.91 -2.61
C GLY A 308 -5.00 1.58 -2.93
N VAL A 309 -5.84 1.64 -1.92
CA VAL A 309 -7.23 2.12 -2.03
C VAL A 309 -7.28 3.56 -2.53
N LYS A 310 -8.18 3.82 -3.46
CA LYS A 310 -8.48 5.15 -4.00
C LYS A 310 -9.44 5.88 -3.07
N ILE A 311 -9.13 7.12 -2.78
CA ILE A 311 -9.88 7.98 -1.87
C ILE A 311 -10.28 9.30 -2.54
N LYS A 312 -11.27 10.00 -1.99
CA LYS A 312 -11.59 11.37 -2.38
C LYS A 312 -10.51 12.31 -1.86
N ILE A 313 -10.09 13.26 -2.68
CA ILE A 313 -9.09 14.28 -2.33
C ILE A 313 -9.71 15.68 -2.48
N PRO A 314 -9.11 16.76 -1.94
CA PRO A 314 -9.58 18.12 -2.17
C PRO A 314 -9.71 18.46 -3.66
N HIS A 315 -10.77 19.20 -4.00
CA HIS A 315 -11.05 19.57 -5.40
C HIS A 315 -9.90 20.34 -6.07
N ASN A 316 -9.09 21.04 -5.28
CA ASN A 316 -7.97 21.87 -5.71
C ASN A 316 -6.62 21.12 -5.61
N ALA A 317 -6.64 19.81 -5.46
CA ALA A 317 -5.44 18.97 -5.39
C ALA A 317 -5.32 18.06 -6.61
N THR A 318 -4.08 17.80 -7.02
CA THR A 318 -3.70 16.77 -7.99
C THR A 318 -2.70 15.81 -7.34
N VAL A 319 -2.58 14.61 -7.89
CA VAL A 319 -1.68 13.58 -7.34
C VAL A 319 -0.42 13.48 -8.18
N ASP A 320 0.74 13.61 -7.54
CA ASP A 320 2.01 13.20 -8.12
C ASP A 320 2.03 11.66 -8.27
N GLN A 321 2.01 11.19 -9.50
CA GLN A 321 1.94 9.75 -9.80
C GLN A 321 3.21 8.99 -9.41
N THR A 322 4.29 9.66 -9.07
CA THR A 322 5.54 9.00 -8.67
C THR A 322 5.49 8.49 -7.23
N ASN A 323 4.99 9.33 -6.32
CA ASN A 323 5.08 9.09 -4.88
C ASN A 323 3.73 9.20 -4.13
N GLY A 324 2.65 9.59 -4.83
CA GLY A 324 1.32 9.75 -4.23
C GLY A 324 1.12 11.05 -3.46
N ARG A 325 2.06 12.01 -3.56
CA ARG A 325 1.97 13.32 -2.95
C ARG A 325 0.83 14.14 -3.55
N LEU A 326 0.14 14.92 -2.73
CA LEU A 326 -0.83 15.90 -3.20
C LEU A 326 -0.15 17.23 -3.54
N ILE A 327 -0.49 17.78 -4.70
CA ILE A 327 -0.05 19.09 -5.17
C ILE A 327 -1.27 20.00 -5.18
N TYR A 328 -1.22 21.06 -4.39
CA TYR A 328 -2.33 21.99 -4.20
C TYR A 328 -2.22 23.21 -5.10
N SER A 329 -3.36 23.69 -5.60
CA SER A 329 -3.48 24.92 -6.38
C SER A 329 -4.73 25.70 -6.00
N GLY A 330 -4.64 27.03 -5.90
CA GLY A 330 -5.77 27.87 -5.52
C GLY A 330 -6.26 27.66 -4.07
N THR A 331 -7.49 28.09 -3.80
CA THR A 331 -8.08 28.08 -2.45
C THR A 331 -9.02 26.91 -2.26
N PHE A 332 -8.90 26.21 -1.14
CA PHE A 332 -9.82 25.12 -0.76
C PHE A 332 -11.17 25.68 -0.29
N ASN A 333 -12.24 25.19 -0.87
CA ASN A 333 -13.62 25.62 -0.56
C ASN A 333 -14.40 24.59 0.30
N GLY A 334 -13.74 23.58 0.87
CA GLY A 334 -14.37 22.54 1.67
C GLY A 334 -14.95 21.37 0.87
N THR A 335 -14.79 21.32 -0.47
CA THR A 335 -15.30 20.23 -1.31
C THR A 335 -14.21 19.23 -1.68
N LEU A 336 -14.61 17.97 -1.81
CA LEU A 336 -13.76 16.88 -2.26
C LEU A 336 -14.13 16.48 -3.69
N THR A 337 -13.20 15.81 -4.37
CA THR A 337 -13.44 15.26 -5.72
C THR A 337 -14.55 14.21 -5.72
N THR A 338 -15.30 14.12 -6.80
CA THR A 338 -16.26 13.01 -7.02
C THR A 338 -15.55 11.73 -7.40
N THR A 339 -14.49 11.84 -8.19
CA THR A 339 -13.63 10.72 -8.55
C THR A 339 -12.63 10.43 -7.43
N LYS A 340 -12.45 9.15 -7.10
CA LYS A 340 -11.45 8.71 -6.13
C LYS A 340 -10.07 8.60 -6.79
N HIS A 341 -9.02 8.95 -6.06
CA HIS A 341 -7.62 8.92 -6.50
C HIS A 341 -6.76 8.16 -5.49
N TRP A 342 -5.73 7.50 -5.96
CA TRP A 342 -4.69 6.98 -5.07
C TRP A 342 -3.82 8.13 -4.59
N CYS A 343 -3.51 8.18 -3.31
CA CYS A 343 -2.51 9.08 -2.73
C CYS A 343 -1.87 8.46 -1.49
N SER A 344 -0.72 9.00 -1.09
CA SER A 344 0.01 8.62 0.14
C SER A 344 -0.15 9.65 1.26
N ASP A 345 -1.09 10.60 1.15
CA ASP A 345 -1.30 11.66 2.12
C ASP A 345 -1.94 11.13 3.41
N PRO A 346 -1.27 11.25 4.59
CA PRO A 346 -1.75 10.67 5.83
C PRO A 346 -3.06 11.31 6.33
N ALA A 347 -3.29 12.61 6.07
CA ALA A 347 -4.49 13.29 6.56
C ALA A 347 -5.74 12.82 5.80
N TRP A 348 -5.68 12.71 4.47
CA TRP A 348 -6.83 12.25 3.69
C TRP A 348 -7.05 10.75 3.76
N ILE A 349 -5.98 9.96 3.99
CA ILE A 349 -6.13 8.52 4.32
C ILE A 349 -6.88 8.37 5.65
N LEU A 350 -6.53 9.15 6.67
CA LEU A 350 -7.23 9.15 7.95
C LEU A 350 -8.69 9.62 7.78
N PHE A 351 -8.92 10.71 7.03
CA PHE A 351 -10.27 11.22 6.72
C PHE A 351 -11.13 10.14 6.07
N ASN A 352 -10.58 9.43 5.07
CA ASN A 352 -11.27 8.34 4.40
C ASN A 352 -11.61 7.20 5.37
N LEU A 353 -10.68 6.79 6.23
CA LEU A 353 -10.95 5.74 7.22
C LEU A 353 -12.08 6.14 8.19
N LEU A 354 -12.14 7.42 8.57
CA LEU A 354 -13.19 7.93 9.46
C LEU A 354 -14.57 7.95 8.79
N THR A 355 -14.64 8.15 7.46
CA THR A 355 -15.90 8.34 6.72
C THR A 355 -16.33 7.16 5.87
N GLU A 356 -15.47 6.18 5.64
CA GLU A 356 -15.79 5.00 4.84
C GLU A 356 -16.69 4.02 5.62
N PRO A 357 -17.93 3.73 5.15
CA PRO A 357 -18.87 2.92 5.93
C PRO A 357 -18.56 1.43 5.90
N ARG A 358 -17.85 0.92 4.90
CA ARG A 358 -17.67 -0.51 4.69
C ARG A 358 -16.51 -1.08 5.54
N PHE A 359 -15.34 -0.44 5.50
CA PHE A 359 -14.14 -0.90 6.21
C PHE A 359 -13.60 0.12 7.23
N GLY A 360 -14.24 1.28 7.33
CA GLY A 360 -13.87 2.35 8.24
C GLY A 360 -14.93 2.61 9.33
N LEU A 361 -14.99 3.85 9.78
CA LEU A 361 -15.87 4.31 10.84
C LEU A 361 -17.10 5.08 10.33
N GLY A 362 -17.37 5.10 9.03
CA GLY A 362 -18.42 5.90 8.39
C GLY A 362 -19.85 5.56 8.81
N ASN A 363 -20.08 4.42 9.47
CA ASN A 363 -21.36 4.12 10.11
C ASN A 363 -21.56 4.88 11.44
N HIS A 364 -20.51 5.47 12.00
CA HIS A 364 -20.52 6.17 13.28
C HIS A 364 -20.13 7.64 13.15
N ILE A 365 -19.32 8.00 12.16
CA ILE A 365 -18.79 9.35 11.93
C ILE A 365 -19.17 9.77 10.52
N THR A 366 -19.88 10.89 10.44
CA THR A 366 -20.27 11.49 9.15
C THR A 366 -19.24 12.55 8.72
N GLU A 367 -19.18 12.82 7.42
CA GLU A 367 -18.29 13.84 6.85
C GLU A 367 -18.56 15.25 7.44
N ALA A 368 -19.80 15.55 7.85
CA ALA A 368 -20.18 16.81 8.47
C ALA A 368 -19.61 16.98 9.89
N GLN A 369 -19.24 15.90 10.55
CA GLN A 369 -18.64 15.90 11.88
C GLN A 369 -17.11 16.04 11.85
N LEU A 370 -16.50 16.21 10.69
CA LEU A 370 -15.06 16.37 10.52
C LEU A 370 -14.70 17.81 10.13
N ASP A 371 -13.71 18.39 10.81
CA ASP A 371 -13.16 19.69 10.45
C ASP A 371 -12.24 19.56 9.20
N LYS A 372 -12.84 19.64 8.01
CA LYS A 372 -12.13 19.49 6.73
C LYS A 372 -10.97 20.47 6.55
N TYR A 373 -11.06 21.67 7.14
CA TYR A 373 -10.00 22.67 7.01
C TYR A 373 -8.79 22.31 7.87
N ALA A 374 -8.99 21.69 9.02
CA ALA A 374 -7.90 21.14 9.84
C ALA A 374 -7.19 20.01 9.10
N PHE A 375 -7.93 19.07 8.49
CA PHE A 375 -7.34 18.01 7.65
C PHE A 375 -6.60 18.56 6.43
N TYR A 376 -7.18 19.57 5.76
CA TYR A 376 -6.53 20.23 4.64
C TYR A 376 -5.21 20.90 5.05
N SER A 377 -5.19 21.63 6.15
CA SER A 377 -4.01 22.29 6.68
C SER A 377 -2.90 21.30 7.04
N ALA A 378 -3.27 20.16 7.66
CA ALA A 378 -2.34 19.08 7.98
C ALA A 378 -1.79 18.41 6.72
N SER A 379 -2.63 18.23 5.69
CA SER A 379 -2.23 17.66 4.42
C SER A 379 -1.29 18.59 3.63
N VAL A 380 -1.56 19.88 3.57
CA VAL A 380 -0.66 20.86 2.92
C VAL A 380 0.74 20.77 3.52
N TYR A 381 0.85 20.79 4.85
CA TYR A 381 2.14 20.66 5.53
C TYR A 381 2.80 19.29 5.32
N SER A 382 2.01 18.21 5.28
CA SER A 382 2.52 16.85 5.03
C SER A 382 3.05 16.69 3.60
N SER A 383 2.45 17.41 2.66
CA SER A 383 2.78 17.35 1.22
C SER A 383 3.96 18.24 0.82
N GLU A 384 4.45 19.10 1.72
CA GLU A 384 5.65 19.90 1.44
C GLU A 384 6.86 19.01 1.15
N LEU A 385 7.64 19.40 0.13
CA LEU A 385 8.87 18.71 -0.20
C LEU A 385 9.97 19.10 0.80
N VAL A 386 10.63 18.09 1.34
CA VAL A 386 11.77 18.23 2.24
C VAL A 386 12.95 17.43 1.70
N ASP A 387 14.15 17.84 2.07
CA ASP A 387 15.40 17.14 1.72
C ASP A 387 15.35 15.68 2.20
N ASP A 388 15.65 14.76 1.29
CA ASP A 388 15.74 13.32 1.57
C ASP A 388 17.09 12.91 2.18
N GLY A 389 18.06 13.85 2.28
CA GLY A 389 19.41 13.62 2.78
C GLY A 389 20.32 12.86 1.80
N GLN A 390 19.90 12.70 0.54
CA GLN A 390 20.66 12.05 -0.54
C GLN A 390 20.78 12.95 -1.79
N GLY A 391 20.37 14.21 -1.66
CA GLY A 391 20.39 15.19 -2.75
C GLY A 391 19.10 15.28 -3.55
N GLY A 392 18.05 14.58 -3.15
CA GLY A 392 16.70 14.64 -3.68
C GLY A 392 15.70 15.25 -2.69
N GLN A 393 14.44 15.19 -3.04
CA GLN A 393 13.33 15.67 -2.21
C GLN A 393 12.22 14.62 -2.13
N GLU A 394 11.58 14.53 -0.96
CA GLU A 394 10.42 13.68 -0.73
C GLU A 394 9.34 14.43 0.06
N PRO A 395 8.07 13.97 0.04
CA PRO A 395 7.04 14.54 0.91
C PRO A 395 7.46 14.50 2.38
N ARG A 396 7.12 15.54 3.13
CA ARG A 396 7.43 15.60 4.56
C ARG A 396 6.89 14.37 5.31
N PHE A 397 5.64 13.98 5.03
CA PHE A 397 5.03 12.76 5.55
C PHE A 397 4.28 12.03 4.44
N SER A 398 4.50 10.73 4.37
CA SER A 398 3.76 9.79 3.53
C SER A 398 3.27 8.62 4.38
N CYS A 399 2.14 8.04 4.00
CA CYS A 399 1.51 6.93 4.70
C CYS A 399 1.29 5.77 3.75
N ASN A 400 1.96 4.64 4.02
CA ASN A 400 1.78 3.39 3.30
C ASN A 400 1.57 2.27 4.32
N VAL A 401 0.36 1.74 4.43
CA VAL A 401 0.00 0.76 5.44
C VAL A 401 -0.99 -0.27 4.91
N VAL A 402 -0.88 -1.49 5.43
CA VAL A 402 -1.86 -2.56 5.24
C VAL A 402 -2.49 -2.87 6.59
N LEU A 403 -3.80 -2.63 6.71
CA LEU A 403 -4.58 -2.94 7.91
C LEU A 403 -5.22 -4.32 7.74
N GLN A 404 -4.57 -5.37 8.25
CA GLN A 404 -5.00 -6.76 8.07
C GLN A 404 -5.86 -7.31 9.20
N LYS A 405 -5.79 -6.70 10.37
CA LYS A 405 -6.46 -7.20 11.58
C LYS A 405 -7.50 -6.21 12.06
N ARG A 406 -8.66 -6.73 12.48
CA ARG A 406 -9.63 -5.94 13.24
C ARG A 406 -8.98 -5.53 14.55
N GLY A 407 -8.77 -4.24 14.72
CA GLY A 407 -8.16 -3.65 15.91
C GLY A 407 -9.10 -2.69 16.61
N ASP A 408 -8.62 -2.13 17.71
CA ASP A 408 -9.23 -1.00 18.38
C ASP A 408 -9.22 0.22 17.44
N ALA A 409 -10.40 0.74 17.13
CA ALA A 409 -10.57 1.88 16.22
C ALA A 409 -9.79 3.12 16.71
N PHE A 410 -9.85 3.40 18.02
CA PHE A 410 -9.14 4.53 18.61
C PHE A 410 -7.62 4.41 18.41
N LYS A 411 -7.05 3.22 18.69
CA LYS A 411 -5.62 2.96 18.50
C LYS A 411 -5.20 3.11 17.04
N THR A 412 -6.04 2.66 16.10
CA THR A 412 -5.77 2.79 14.67
C THR A 412 -5.78 4.26 14.22
N VAL A 413 -6.77 5.03 14.67
CA VAL A 413 -6.86 6.47 14.40
C VAL A 413 -5.65 7.21 14.98
N MET A 414 -5.25 6.92 16.23
CA MET A 414 -4.07 7.52 16.85
C MET A 414 -2.78 7.13 16.12
N ALA A 415 -2.64 5.88 15.69
CA ALA A 415 -1.47 5.42 14.94
C ALA A 415 -1.36 6.13 13.58
N LEU A 416 -2.48 6.28 12.84
CA LEU A 416 -2.49 7.03 11.58
C LEU A 416 -2.20 8.51 11.80
N SER A 417 -2.77 9.12 12.84
CA SER A 417 -2.48 10.52 13.18
C SER A 417 -0.99 10.73 13.50
N SER A 418 -0.36 9.77 14.17
CA SER A 418 1.06 9.86 14.56
C SER A 418 2.03 9.90 13.37
N VAL A 419 1.63 9.38 12.18
CA VAL A 419 2.45 9.42 10.95
C VAL A 419 2.83 10.85 10.58
N MET A 420 1.89 11.79 10.78
CA MET A 420 2.06 13.22 10.48
C MET A 420 2.25 14.06 11.74
N ARG A 421 2.60 13.45 12.89
CA ARG A 421 2.67 14.10 14.20
C ARG A 421 1.34 14.77 14.59
N GLY A 422 0.24 14.14 14.19
CA GLY A 422 -1.11 14.65 14.45
C GLY A 422 -1.72 14.03 15.69
N MET A 423 -2.72 14.74 16.23
CA MET A 423 -3.59 14.28 17.28
C MET A 423 -5.03 14.59 16.91
N THR A 424 -5.93 13.64 17.11
CA THR A 424 -7.37 13.82 16.90
C THR A 424 -8.11 13.89 18.22
N PHE A 425 -9.07 14.80 18.32
CA PHE A 425 -9.92 14.94 19.49
C PHE A 425 -11.30 15.49 19.11
N TRP A 426 -12.29 15.24 19.96
CA TRP A 426 -13.62 15.80 19.79
C TRP A 426 -13.69 17.21 20.38
N SER A 427 -14.16 18.18 19.60
CA SER A 427 -14.38 19.55 20.05
C SER A 427 -15.62 20.13 19.37
N ALA A 428 -16.50 20.72 20.15
CA ALA A 428 -17.72 21.41 19.68
C ALA A 428 -18.57 20.56 18.69
N GLY A 429 -18.69 19.25 18.94
CA GLY A 429 -19.49 18.34 18.10
C GLY A 429 -18.80 17.86 16.82
N SER A 430 -17.55 18.24 16.60
CA SER A 430 -16.73 17.78 15.47
C SER A 430 -15.44 17.12 15.92
N LEU A 431 -14.94 16.17 15.11
CA LEU A 431 -13.61 15.60 15.27
C LEU A 431 -12.60 16.51 14.56
N THR A 432 -11.69 17.06 15.32
CA THR A 432 -10.66 17.98 14.85
C THR A 432 -9.31 17.28 14.84
N LEU A 433 -8.49 17.59 13.84
CA LEU A 433 -7.10 17.16 13.71
C LEU A 433 -6.18 18.36 13.99
N THR A 434 -5.26 18.20 14.92
CA THR A 434 -4.14 19.12 15.11
C THR A 434 -2.84 18.43 14.75
N GLN A 435 -1.84 19.22 14.36
CA GLN A 435 -0.55 18.69 13.94
C GLN A 435 0.56 19.46 14.66
N ASP A 436 1.51 18.72 15.24
CA ASP A 436 2.70 19.29 15.84
C ASP A 436 3.64 19.82 14.75
N ARG A 437 3.66 21.15 14.62
CA ARG A 437 4.45 21.91 13.65
C ARG A 437 4.72 23.31 14.18
N PRO A 438 5.76 24.01 13.72
CA PRO A 438 5.95 25.41 14.03
C PRO A 438 4.74 26.24 13.58
N THR A 439 4.12 26.92 14.53
CA THR A 439 2.97 27.81 14.30
C THR A 439 3.05 28.96 15.29
N ASP A 440 2.48 30.10 14.91
CA ASP A 440 2.31 31.21 15.83
C ASP A 440 1.43 30.81 17.03
N PRO A 441 1.65 31.41 18.22
CA PRO A 441 0.86 31.09 19.38
C PRO A 441 -0.62 31.48 19.15
N SER A 442 -1.52 30.56 19.54
CA SER A 442 -2.95 30.76 19.43
C SER A 442 -3.50 31.63 20.56
N TYR A 443 -2.83 31.68 21.69
CA TYR A 443 -3.22 32.44 22.85
C TYR A 443 -2.06 32.74 23.78
N LEU A 444 -2.21 33.80 24.63
CA LEU A 444 -1.17 34.27 25.55
C LEU A 444 -1.65 34.10 26.99
N PHE A 445 -0.79 33.57 27.85
CA PHE A 445 -1.05 33.43 29.28
C PHE A 445 0.03 34.09 30.12
N ASN A 446 -0.41 34.88 31.12
CA ASN A 446 0.47 35.46 32.13
C ASN A 446 -0.32 35.59 33.46
N LEU A 447 0.28 36.16 34.51
CA LEU A 447 -0.36 36.26 35.81
C LEU A 447 -1.68 37.08 35.81
N SER A 448 -1.97 37.85 34.75
CA SER A 448 -3.18 38.65 34.70
C SER A 448 -4.42 37.88 34.19
N ASN A 449 -4.24 36.69 33.59
CA ASN A 449 -5.34 35.88 33.07
C ASN A 449 -5.29 34.40 33.48
N VAL A 450 -4.48 34.07 34.49
CA VAL A 450 -4.49 32.79 35.19
C VAL A 450 -5.02 32.96 36.63
N THR A 451 -5.37 31.87 37.29
CA THR A 451 -5.83 31.92 38.68
C THR A 451 -4.69 32.31 39.64
N ALA A 452 -5.05 32.66 40.89
CA ALA A 452 -4.08 33.07 41.91
C ALA A 452 -3.01 32.01 42.24
N GLU A 453 -3.23 30.73 41.87
CA GLU A 453 -2.25 29.66 42.04
C GLU A 453 -1.07 29.78 41.09
N GLY A 454 -1.20 30.59 40.00
CA GLY A 454 -0.14 30.83 39.03
C GLY A 454 0.24 29.58 38.22
N PHE A 455 1.55 29.47 37.91
CA PHE A 455 2.11 28.43 37.10
C PHE A 455 2.85 27.37 37.94
N ILE A 456 2.56 26.09 37.71
CA ILE A 456 3.20 24.97 38.39
C ILE A 456 4.06 24.22 37.36
N TYR A 457 5.32 24.03 37.66
CA TYR A 457 6.32 23.40 36.79
C TYR A 457 6.66 22.00 37.26
N SER A 458 6.69 21.05 36.30
CA SER A 458 7.22 19.70 36.55
C SER A 458 8.20 19.33 35.44
N GLY A 459 9.39 18.85 35.82
CA GLY A 459 10.44 18.48 34.85
C GLY A 459 10.50 16.99 34.60
N THR A 460 11.04 16.60 33.45
CA THR A 460 11.31 15.20 33.11
C THR A 460 12.66 14.72 33.63
N SER A 461 12.74 13.42 34.00
CA SER A 461 14.01 12.83 34.48
C SER A 461 15.02 12.72 33.33
N LEU A 462 16.30 12.97 33.62
CA LEU A 462 17.40 12.75 32.68
C LEU A 462 17.50 11.29 32.21
N LYS A 463 17.08 10.33 33.03
CA LYS A 463 17.13 8.91 32.69
C LYS A 463 16.14 8.53 31.57
N THR A 464 15.14 9.35 31.31
CA THR A 464 14.13 9.12 30.26
C THR A 464 14.51 9.76 28.92
N ARG A 465 15.60 10.52 28.87
CA ARG A 465 16.05 11.23 27.66
C ARG A 465 16.98 10.34 26.85
N SER A 466 16.53 9.92 25.69
CA SER A 466 17.31 9.09 24.77
C SER A 466 18.44 9.89 24.11
N THR A 467 19.57 9.25 23.89
CA THR A 467 20.69 9.81 23.11
C THR A 467 20.88 9.12 21.77
N VAL A 468 20.24 7.94 21.61
CA VAL A 468 20.22 7.15 20.38
C VAL A 468 18.80 6.61 20.17
N VAL A 469 18.26 6.82 18.99
CA VAL A 469 16.93 6.31 18.62
C VAL A 469 17.03 5.46 17.36
N SER A 470 16.53 4.22 17.42
CA SER A 470 16.37 3.34 16.26
C SER A 470 14.90 3.26 15.87
N VAL A 471 14.62 3.62 14.65
CA VAL A 471 13.26 3.62 14.07
C VAL A 471 13.15 2.44 13.12
N SER A 472 12.22 1.52 13.36
CA SER A 472 11.89 0.46 12.40
C SER A 472 10.96 0.99 11.31
N TYR A 473 11.22 0.64 10.06
CA TYR A 473 10.38 0.98 8.90
C TYR A 473 10.36 -0.17 7.91
N PHE A 474 9.40 -0.20 7.00
CA PHE A 474 9.38 -1.19 5.93
C PHE A 474 10.17 -0.68 4.72
N ASP A 475 11.27 -1.35 4.41
CA ASP A 475 12.10 -1.03 3.25
C ASP A 475 11.49 -1.65 1.99
N MET A 476 11.02 -0.79 1.08
CA MET A 476 10.38 -1.22 -0.17
C MET A 476 11.37 -1.86 -1.16
N GLU A 477 12.65 -1.51 -1.10
CA GLU A 477 13.66 -2.05 -2.01
C GLU A 477 14.08 -3.46 -1.57
N ASN A 478 14.36 -3.62 -0.28
CA ASN A 478 14.77 -4.90 0.30
C ASN A 478 13.59 -5.80 0.67
N GLN A 479 12.35 -5.26 0.61
CA GLN A 479 11.10 -5.98 0.92
C GLN A 479 11.09 -6.59 2.33
N GLU A 480 11.62 -5.84 3.31
CA GLU A 480 11.70 -6.30 4.70
C GLU A 480 11.70 -5.13 5.69
N LEU A 481 11.49 -5.47 6.97
CA LEU A 481 11.65 -4.50 8.05
C LEU A 481 13.11 -4.17 8.23
N ASN A 482 13.43 -2.88 8.19
CA ASN A 482 14.75 -2.34 8.41
C ASN A 482 14.74 -1.31 9.55
N PHE A 483 15.91 -0.90 10.00
CA PHE A 483 16.07 0.08 11.08
C PHE A 483 16.96 1.24 10.62
N GLU A 484 16.48 2.45 10.85
CA GLU A 484 17.31 3.66 10.75
C GLU A 484 17.64 4.15 12.15
N THR A 485 18.94 4.31 12.44
CA THR A 485 19.41 4.75 13.75
C THR A 485 19.97 6.17 13.65
N VAL A 486 19.51 7.03 14.54
CA VAL A 486 19.96 8.40 14.68
C VAL A 486 20.49 8.64 16.10
N GLU A 487 21.47 9.51 16.23
CA GLU A 487 22.08 9.84 17.51
C GLU A 487 22.25 11.36 17.67
N ASP A 488 22.15 11.80 18.92
CA ASP A 488 22.61 13.12 19.34
C ASP A 488 24.01 12.97 19.93
N THR A 489 25.04 13.38 19.17
CA THR A 489 26.43 13.23 19.54
C THR A 489 26.77 14.03 20.82
N THR A 490 26.17 15.22 20.98
CA THR A 490 26.41 16.07 22.15
C THR A 490 25.84 15.45 23.41
N ALA A 491 24.57 15.02 23.35
CA ALA A 491 23.92 14.35 24.47
C ALA A 491 24.57 13.00 24.79
N LYS A 492 24.96 12.23 23.75
CA LYS A 492 25.67 10.95 23.90
C LYS A 492 27.02 11.11 24.63
N ASN A 493 27.80 12.14 24.29
CA ASN A 493 29.09 12.41 24.96
C ASN A 493 28.90 12.84 26.42
N LYS A 494 27.78 13.54 26.73
CA LYS A 494 27.51 14.04 28.06
C LYS A 494 26.87 13.01 29.00
N TYR A 495 25.93 12.20 28.47
CA TYR A 495 25.07 11.32 29.27
C TYR A 495 25.29 9.83 28.99
N GLY A 496 26.17 9.47 28.04
CA GLY A 496 26.35 8.11 27.58
C GLY A 496 25.27 7.67 26.59
N ILE A 497 25.23 6.35 26.28
CA ILE A 497 24.29 5.78 25.33
C ILE A 497 23.01 5.38 26.07
N ILE A 498 21.93 6.09 25.80
CA ILE A 498 20.58 5.77 26.25
C ILE A 498 19.78 5.46 24.97
N HIS A 499 19.57 4.18 24.68
CA HIS A 499 18.98 3.72 23.43
C HIS A 499 17.47 3.49 23.54
N LYS A 500 16.72 4.04 22.60
CA LYS A 500 15.26 3.86 22.43
C LYS A 500 14.95 3.25 21.07
N LYS A 501 14.08 2.26 21.05
CA LYS A 501 13.54 1.67 19.82
C LYS A 501 12.09 2.11 19.64
N ILE A 502 11.76 2.60 18.46
CA ILE A 502 10.39 3.00 18.09
C ILE A 502 10.02 2.42 16.74
N THR A 503 8.71 2.27 16.51
CA THR A 503 8.19 1.82 15.22
C THR A 503 7.73 3.03 14.41
N GLY A 504 8.29 3.19 13.21
CA GLY A 504 7.79 4.12 12.21
C GLY A 504 6.55 3.52 11.55
N PHE A 505 5.39 3.68 12.20
CA PHE A 505 4.13 3.17 11.69
C PHE A 505 3.85 3.73 10.28
N ALA A 506 3.40 2.88 9.36
CA ALA A 506 3.08 3.24 7.97
C ALA A 506 4.21 3.95 7.19
N THR A 507 5.44 3.86 7.68
CA THR A 507 6.62 4.50 7.07
C THR A 507 7.36 3.50 6.19
N THR A 508 7.54 3.86 4.91
CA THR A 508 8.28 3.08 3.92
C THR A 508 9.53 3.81 3.39
N SER A 509 9.72 5.06 3.80
CA SER A 509 10.91 5.85 3.49
C SER A 509 11.91 5.79 4.64
N ARG A 510 13.17 5.45 4.33
CA ARG A 510 14.31 5.52 5.25
C ARG A 510 14.49 6.93 5.82
N ASN A 511 14.33 7.93 4.97
CA ASN A 511 14.56 9.33 5.34
C ASN A 511 13.43 9.86 6.23
N GLN A 512 12.17 9.45 5.98
CA GLN A 512 11.07 9.74 6.91
C GLN A 512 11.31 9.08 8.29
N ALA A 513 11.81 7.84 8.33
CA ALA A 513 12.20 7.18 9.58
C ALA A 513 13.31 7.95 10.30
N ARG A 514 14.32 8.43 9.57
CA ARG A 514 15.40 9.26 10.11
C ARG A 514 14.89 10.58 10.69
N ARG A 515 13.98 11.27 9.98
CA ARG A 515 13.35 12.51 10.50
C ARG A 515 12.51 12.24 11.75
N LEU A 516 11.80 11.11 11.81
CA LEU A 516 11.07 10.72 13.01
C LEU A 516 12.02 10.49 14.20
N GLY A 517 13.13 9.78 14.00
CA GLY A 517 14.12 9.56 15.05
C GLY A 517 14.77 10.86 15.56
N ARG A 518 15.10 11.78 14.64
CA ARG A 518 15.63 13.11 15.00
C ARG A 518 14.60 13.94 15.77
N PHE A 519 13.34 13.88 15.37
CA PHE A 519 12.25 14.56 16.08
C PHE A 519 12.12 14.07 17.53
N VAL A 520 12.14 12.76 17.74
CA VAL A 520 12.06 12.20 19.10
C VAL A 520 13.26 12.62 19.96
N LEU A 521 14.48 12.60 19.40
CA LEU A 521 15.67 13.11 20.11
C LEU A 521 15.53 14.58 20.46
N PHE A 522 15.07 15.41 19.51
CA PHE A 522 14.87 16.84 19.75
C PHE A 522 13.84 17.09 20.85
N GLU A 523 12.68 16.43 20.79
CA GLU A 523 11.63 16.57 21.81
C GLU A 523 12.12 16.18 23.21
N GLU A 524 12.76 15.02 23.34
CA GLU A 524 13.23 14.54 24.63
C GLU A 524 14.35 15.39 25.24
N GLN A 525 15.14 16.08 24.41
CA GLN A 525 16.21 16.96 24.88
C GLN A 525 15.75 18.39 25.17
N ASN A 526 14.76 18.90 24.43
CA ASN A 526 14.31 20.28 24.50
C ASN A 526 12.97 20.46 25.22
N SER A 527 12.01 19.55 25.06
CA SER A 527 10.70 19.62 25.72
C SER A 527 10.76 18.95 27.10
N THR A 528 11.51 19.58 28.01
CA THR A 528 11.90 18.97 29.29
C THR A 528 11.02 19.32 30.47
N GLU A 529 10.09 20.25 30.30
CA GLU A 529 9.22 20.75 31.35
C GLU A 529 7.75 20.72 30.92
N THR A 530 6.87 20.50 31.86
CA THR A 530 5.42 20.65 31.73
C THR A 530 4.98 21.80 32.65
N ILE A 531 4.17 22.70 32.11
CA ILE A 531 3.58 23.81 32.84
C ILE A 531 2.11 23.53 33.04
N SER A 532 1.65 23.54 34.28
CA SER A 532 0.22 23.39 34.64
C SER A 532 -0.29 24.67 35.27
N PHE A 533 -1.46 25.11 34.87
CA PHE A 533 -2.13 26.31 35.43
C PHE A 533 -3.63 26.22 35.19
N ALA A 534 -4.38 26.99 35.93
CA ALA A 534 -5.82 27.14 35.72
C ALA A 534 -6.14 28.57 35.23
N THR A 535 -7.15 28.70 34.40
CA THR A 535 -7.60 29.96 33.83
C THR A 535 -9.11 30.09 33.92
N GLY A 536 -9.64 31.31 33.63
CA GLY A 536 -11.06 31.54 33.54
C GLY A 536 -11.73 30.78 32.40
N LEU A 537 -13.05 30.64 32.48
CA LEU A 537 -13.84 29.96 31.46
C LEU A 537 -13.70 30.63 30.07
N ALA A 538 -13.62 31.98 30.07
CA ALA A 538 -13.54 32.75 28.84
C ALA A 538 -12.28 32.43 28.04
N GLU A 539 -11.16 32.29 28.70
CA GLU A 539 -9.88 31.95 28.08
C GLU A 539 -9.81 30.43 27.73
N GLY A 540 -10.34 29.60 28.64
CA GLY A 540 -10.32 28.14 28.48
C GLY A 540 -11.14 27.61 27.29
N VAL A 541 -12.18 28.35 26.86
CA VAL A 541 -13.00 27.97 25.68
C VAL A 541 -12.28 28.27 24.37
N ILE A 542 -11.38 29.25 24.34
CA ILE A 542 -10.69 29.70 23.13
C ILE A 542 -9.59 28.68 22.74
N VAL A 543 -8.87 28.15 23.72
CA VAL A 543 -7.72 27.25 23.50
C VAL A 543 -8.16 25.80 23.35
N ARG A 544 -7.67 25.15 22.30
CA ARG A 544 -7.95 23.73 22.00
C ARG A 544 -6.70 22.87 22.22
N PRO A 545 -6.87 21.58 22.54
CA PRO A 545 -5.76 20.65 22.64
C PRO A 545 -4.88 20.66 21.38
N GLY A 546 -3.55 20.61 21.56
CA GLY A 546 -2.57 20.60 20.47
C GLY A 546 -2.27 21.96 19.85
N GLN A 547 -2.83 23.04 20.35
CA GLN A 547 -2.46 24.40 19.95
C GLN A 547 -1.23 24.89 20.70
N VAL A 548 -0.42 25.72 20.03
CA VAL A 548 0.71 26.41 20.64
C VAL A 548 0.20 27.60 21.43
N ILE A 549 0.64 27.73 22.68
CA ILE A 549 0.35 28.87 23.55
C ILE A 549 1.67 29.51 24.02
N GLU A 550 1.64 30.77 24.31
CA GLU A 550 2.76 31.50 24.89
C GLU A 550 2.50 31.79 26.36
N VAL A 551 3.51 31.55 27.21
CA VAL A 551 3.41 31.73 28.65
C VAL A 551 4.50 32.71 29.13
N SER A 552 4.09 33.75 29.84
CA SER A 552 5.01 34.68 30.51
C SER A 552 4.80 34.61 32.03
N ASP A 553 5.79 33.99 32.70
CA ASP A 553 5.82 33.86 34.17
C ASP A 553 6.94 34.73 34.77
N PRO A 554 6.65 35.87 35.38
CA PRO A 554 7.65 36.76 36.00
C PRO A 554 8.36 36.12 37.18
N VAL A 555 7.71 35.17 37.87
CA VAL A 555 8.34 34.47 39.02
C VAL A 555 9.50 33.59 38.52
N ARG A 556 9.36 32.94 37.38
CA ARG A 556 10.38 32.10 36.78
C ARG A 556 11.43 32.89 36.01
N ALA A 557 10.99 33.88 35.25
CA ALA A 557 11.87 34.72 34.42
C ALA A 557 12.66 35.76 35.22
N GLY A 558 12.20 36.11 36.42
CA GLY A 558 12.76 37.23 37.22
C GLY A 558 12.45 38.61 36.67
N LEU A 559 11.70 38.69 35.57
CA LEU A 559 11.34 39.92 34.86
C LEU A 559 9.86 39.88 34.50
N ARG A 560 9.14 40.99 34.70
CA ARG A 560 7.72 41.10 34.32
C ARG A 560 7.55 41.61 32.88
N ARG A 561 7.45 40.69 31.94
CA ARG A 561 7.29 40.96 30.49
C ARG A 561 5.91 40.59 29.98
N GLY A 562 4.89 40.74 30.79
CA GLY A 562 3.50 40.47 30.41
C GLY A 562 2.53 41.13 31.39
N GLY A 563 1.33 41.41 30.91
CA GLY A 563 0.29 42.09 31.69
C GLY A 563 -0.90 42.50 30.86
N ARG A 564 -1.47 43.69 31.16
CA ARG A 564 -2.63 44.27 30.49
C ARG A 564 -2.27 45.58 29.78
N ILE A 565 -2.88 45.83 28.64
CA ILE A 565 -2.75 47.08 27.88
C ILE A 565 -3.63 48.15 28.51
N SER A 566 -3.06 49.33 28.77
CA SER A 566 -3.81 50.51 29.27
C SER A 566 -4.27 51.46 28.16
N ALA A 567 -3.51 51.54 27.04
CA ALA A 567 -3.91 52.30 25.84
C ALA A 567 -3.26 51.69 24.61
N ALA A 568 -3.86 51.81 23.42
CA ALA A 568 -3.31 51.30 22.18
C ALA A 568 -3.68 52.14 20.98
N THR A 569 -2.79 52.16 19.99
CA THR A 569 -3.06 52.58 18.61
C THR A 569 -2.76 51.40 17.68
N THR A 570 -2.79 51.61 16.36
CA THR A 570 -2.42 50.55 15.42
C THR A 570 -0.94 50.16 15.44
N ASN A 571 -0.05 51.02 15.94
CA ASN A 571 1.38 50.83 15.95
C ASN A 571 2.07 51.09 17.29
N THR A 572 1.30 51.46 18.35
CA THR A 572 1.83 51.63 19.70
C THR A 572 0.92 50.99 20.74
N VAL A 573 1.48 50.52 21.83
CA VAL A 573 0.72 50.09 23.01
C VAL A 573 1.34 50.68 24.26
N THR A 574 0.48 51.11 25.20
CA THR A 574 0.89 51.47 26.54
C THR A 574 0.57 50.32 27.48
N VAL A 575 1.58 49.79 28.13
CA VAL A 575 1.48 48.62 28.99
C VAL A 575 1.37 49.02 30.46
N ASP A 576 0.98 48.08 31.31
CA ASP A 576 0.82 48.27 32.76
C ASP A 576 2.10 48.03 33.55
N ASN A 577 3.26 48.07 32.90
CA ASN A 577 4.59 47.99 33.49
C ASN A 577 5.42 49.19 33.05
N THR A 578 6.15 49.82 34.00
CA THR A 578 7.01 50.99 33.77
C THR A 578 8.47 50.71 34.17
N SER A 579 8.83 49.46 34.42
CA SER A 579 10.19 49.07 34.84
C SER A 579 11.14 49.04 33.65
N ASP A 580 12.14 49.92 33.61
CA ASP A 580 13.15 49.96 32.54
C ASP A 580 13.99 48.68 32.49
N THR A 581 14.09 47.93 33.59
CA THR A 581 14.81 46.65 33.64
C THR A 581 13.99 45.49 33.06
N ASP A 582 12.67 45.54 33.18
CA ASP A 582 11.78 44.52 32.65
C ASP A 582 11.49 44.74 31.15
N LEU A 583 11.40 46.02 30.75
CA LEU A 583 11.07 46.47 29.40
C LEU A 583 12.37 46.89 28.67
N ASP A 584 13.20 45.92 28.30
CA ASP A 584 14.46 46.14 27.60
C ASP A 584 14.30 45.93 26.08
N ASP A 585 14.72 46.91 25.26
CA ASP A 585 14.61 46.91 23.80
C ASP A 585 15.97 46.60 23.09
N THR A 586 17.01 46.23 23.83
CA THR A 586 18.36 46.07 23.30
C THR A 586 18.54 44.83 22.40
N ASN A 587 17.69 43.81 22.51
CA ASN A 587 17.83 42.53 21.80
C ASN A 587 16.72 42.30 20.79
N SER A 588 16.30 43.35 20.03
CA SER A 588 15.28 43.25 18.99
C SER A 588 14.01 42.53 19.45
N PRO A 589 13.39 43.00 20.53
CA PRO A 589 12.25 42.30 21.11
C PRO A 589 11.05 42.27 20.17
N THR A 590 10.19 41.26 20.36
CA THR A 590 8.88 41.17 19.75
C THR A 590 7.80 41.32 20.80
N ILE A 591 6.67 41.96 20.43
CA ILE A 591 5.50 42.02 21.28
C ILE A 591 4.36 41.21 20.68
N SER A 592 3.78 40.34 21.48
CA SER A 592 2.56 39.59 21.17
C SER A 592 1.38 40.18 21.94
N VAL A 593 0.26 40.46 21.27
CA VAL A 593 -0.96 40.98 21.88
C VAL A 593 -2.19 40.23 21.43
N ILE A 594 -3.20 40.11 22.30
CA ILE A 594 -4.50 39.55 21.93
C ILE A 594 -5.33 40.65 21.26
N MET A 595 -5.76 40.38 20.03
CA MET A 595 -6.57 41.26 19.20
C MET A 595 -8.06 41.19 19.55
N PRO A 596 -8.91 42.18 19.10
CA PRO A 596 -10.34 42.17 19.37
C PRO A 596 -11.11 40.94 18.87
N ASP A 597 -10.60 40.24 17.87
CA ASP A 597 -11.16 39.00 17.32
C ASP A 597 -10.67 37.73 18.06
N GLY A 598 -9.87 37.88 19.13
CA GLY A 598 -9.31 36.80 19.94
C GLY A 598 -8.04 36.19 19.35
N THR A 599 -7.56 36.65 18.19
CA THR A 599 -6.29 36.19 17.61
C THR A 599 -5.09 36.85 18.27
N VAL A 600 -3.91 36.27 18.13
CA VAL A 600 -2.64 36.86 18.57
C VAL A 600 -1.98 37.59 17.41
N SER A 601 -1.53 38.82 17.64
CA SER A 601 -0.71 39.59 16.69
C SER A 601 0.68 39.80 17.29
N THR A 602 1.71 39.18 16.69
CA THR A 602 3.12 39.35 17.10
C THR A 602 3.83 40.29 16.14
N LYS A 603 4.52 41.30 16.68
CA LYS A 603 5.18 42.38 15.92
C LYS A 603 6.55 42.71 16.50
N ASN A 604 7.45 43.18 15.62
CA ASN A 604 8.77 43.66 16.04
C ASN A 604 8.66 45.01 16.71
N VAL A 605 9.44 45.25 17.75
CA VAL A 605 9.50 46.50 18.52
C VAL A 605 10.66 47.36 17.99
N ALA A 606 10.38 48.62 17.73
CA ALA A 606 11.40 49.61 17.38
C ALA A 606 12.01 50.28 18.62
N SER A 607 11.18 50.61 19.60
CA SER A 607 11.62 51.31 20.82
C SER A 607 10.63 51.14 21.95
N ILE A 608 11.16 51.24 23.17
CA ILE A 608 10.38 51.25 24.40
C ILE A 608 10.74 52.54 25.16
N SER A 609 9.73 53.31 25.53
CA SER A 609 9.90 54.53 26.31
C SER A 609 8.96 54.55 27.50
N GLY A 610 9.47 54.26 28.69
CA GLY A 610 8.63 54.00 29.86
C GLY A 610 7.66 52.88 29.61
N ALA A 611 6.37 53.12 29.77
CA ALA A 611 5.32 52.11 29.49
C ALA A 611 4.89 52.04 28.02
N VAL A 612 5.44 52.84 27.12
CA VAL A 612 5.00 52.90 25.72
C VAL A 612 5.93 52.07 24.84
N ILE A 613 5.38 51.07 24.18
CA ILE A 613 6.07 50.20 23.21
C ILE A 613 5.64 50.61 21.79
N THR A 614 6.61 50.96 20.95
CA THR A 614 6.41 51.37 19.56
C THR A 614 6.87 50.27 18.62
N LEU A 615 6.05 49.90 17.63
CA LEU A 615 6.37 48.87 16.64
C LEU A 615 7.41 49.37 15.64
N ALA A 616 8.08 48.42 15.01
CA ALA A 616 9.02 48.68 13.93
C ALA A 616 8.36 49.41 12.75
N SER A 617 9.14 50.21 12.03
CA SER A 617 8.65 51.00 10.90
C SER A 617 7.91 50.17 9.86
N GLY A 618 6.69 50.60 9.55
CA GLY A 618 5.82 49.90 8.61
C GLY A 618 4.99 48.76 9.21
N GLU A 619 5.22 48.38 10.47
CA GLU A 619 4.41 47.37 11.16
C GLU A 619 3.18 48.00 11.85
N ASN A 620 2.06 47.27 11.81
CA ASN A 620 0.85 47.58 12.52
C ASN A 620 0.24 46.30 13.10
N PHE A 621 -0.47 46.46 14.22
CA PHE A 621 -1.33 45.38 14.72
C PHE A 621 -2.45 45.15 13.73
N GLN A 622 -2.76 43.86 13.47
CA GLN A 622 -3.70 43.47 12.45
C GLN A 622 -4.62 42.37 12.95
N MET A 623 -5.88 42.42 12.52
CA MET A 623 -6.82 41.32 12.67
C MET A 623 -7.51 41.03 11.35
N LYS A 624 -8.19 39.89 11.22
CA LYS A 624 -9.01 39.57 10.05
C LYS A 624 -10.38 40.20 10.17
N ASN A 625 -10.81 40.89 9.10
CA ASN A 625 -12.19 41.39 9.00
C ASN A 625 -13.16 40.24 8.63
N SER A 626 -14.46 40.54 8.58
CA SER A 626 -15.51 39.56 8.21
C SER A 626 -15.32 38.91 6.83
N SER A 627 -14.53 39.54 5.94
CA SER A 627 -14.17 39.01 4.61
C SER A 627 -12.86 38.22 4.62
N GLY A 628 -12.23 38.01 5.78
CA GLY A 628 -10.98 37.29 5.94
C GLY A 628 -9.71 38.07 5.60
N ASN A 629 -9.81 39.37 5.25
CA ASN A 629 -8.66 40.20 4.92
C ASN A 629 -8.05 40.78 6.19
N LEU A 630 -6.71 40.90 6.24
CA LEU A 630 -5.98 41.56 7.31
C LEU A 630 -6.21 43.07 7.23
N VAL A 631 -6.63 43.65 8.34
CA VAL A 631 -6.86 45.12 8.51
C VAL A 631 -6.09 45.61 9.72
N ASN A 632 -5.50 46.80 9.60
CA ASN A 632 -4.81 47.43 10.71
C ASN A 632 -5.84 47.82 11.78
N THR A 633 -5.65 47.32 12.99
CA THR A 633 -6.59 47.48 14.10
C THR A 633 -5.80 47.67 15.40
N ALA A 634 -6.22 48.56 16.24
CA ALA A 634 -5.65 48.70 17.59
C ALA A 634 -6.12 47.56 18.49
N PRO A 635 -5.26 46.99 19.36
CA PRO A 635 -5.69 46.11 20.43
C PRO A 635 -6.69 46.80 21.38
N ASN A 636 -7.54 46.00 22.02
CA ASN A 636 -8.44 46.52 23.03
C ASN A 636 -7.69 46.92 24.31
N ILE A 637 -8.20 47.92 25.04
CA ILE A 637 -7.80 48.18 26.41
C ILE A 637 -8.09 46.94 27.25
N ASN A 638 -7.19 46.62 28.18
CA ASN A 638 -7.19 45.41 29.00
C ASN A 638 -6.86 44.12 28.24
N SER A 639 -6.50 44.15 26.94
CA SER A 639 -5.93 42.98 26.25
C SER A 639 -4.62 42.55 26.91
N VAL A 640 -4.35 41.27 26.80
CA VAL A 640 -3.09 40.64 27.30
C VAL A 640 -1.96 40.93 26.32
N TRP A 641 -0.80 41.25 26.87
CA TRP A 641 0.44 41.41 26.10
C TRP A 641 1.58 40.59 26.71
N ILE A 642 2.51 40.19 25.87
CA ILE A 642 3.80 39.55 26.25
C ILE A 642 4.91 40.14 25.39
N LEU A 643 6.05 40.47 26.02
CA LEU A 643 7.28 40.94 25.36
C LEU A 643 8.33 39.84 25.42
N GLN A 644 8.87 39.49 24.28
CA GLN A 644 9.95 38.49 24.15
C GLN A 644 11.21 39.17 23.61
N ASN A 645 12.38 38.76 24.10
CA ASN A 645 13.65 39.00 23.43
C ASN A 645 13.95 37.83 22.49
N THR A 646 14.38 38.12 21.28
CA THR A 646 14.83 37.11 20.29
C THR A 646 16.18 36.51 20.66
#